data_c13db5e313c4f2a9a0345b8943d81fa2
#
_entry.id   c13db5e313c4f2a9a0345b8943d81fa2
#
_cell.length_a   1.000
_cell.length_b   1.000
_cell.length_c   1.000
_cell.angle_alpha   90.00
_cell.angle_beta   90.00
_cell.angle_gamma   90.00
#
_symmetry.space_group_name_H-M   'P 1'
#
loop_
_entity.id
_entity.type
_entity.pdbx_description
1 polymer ?
#
loop_
_entity_poly.entity_id
_entity_poly.type
_entity_poly.pdbx_seq_one_letter_code
_entity_poly.pdbx_strand_id
1 'polypeptide(L)'
;MNISYNWLKEYVDFDLTPDEVAAALTSIGLETGSVEEVQTIKGGLEGLVIGEVLTYEAHPNSDHMHITTVNLGQGEPVQIVCGAPNVAAGQKVVVATLGTKLYDGDECFTIKKSKLRGVESVGMICAEDEIGIGTDHAGIIVLPETAVPGTLAKDYYNIKSDYVLEVDITPNRADACSHYGVARDLYAYLIQNGKPATLKKPSVDAFAVENHDLDIKVTVENSEACPRYAGVTVKGVTVKESPEWLQNKLRIIGLRPINNVVDITNYIVHAFGQPLHCFDADKIKGGEVIVKTMPEGTPFVTLDGVERKLNERDLMICNKEEAMCIAGVFGGLDSGSTETTKDVFLESAYFHPTWVRKTARRHGLNTDASFRFERGIDPNATIYCLKLAALMVKELAGGTISSEIKDVCAAPAKDFRVELAYEKVNSLIGKVIPVDTIKSIVTSLEMKIVDETAEGLTLDVPPYRVDVQRDCDVIEDILRIYGYNNVEIPTTLKSCLTTKGEYDKSNKLQNLVAEQLVGCGFNEILNNSLTRAAYYDNLESYPSKNLVMLLNPLSADLNAMRQTLLFGGLESISHNANRKNADLKFFEFGNCYHFNEEKKNPEKVLAAYSEDYHLGLWVTGKRVANSWAHPDENSSVYELKAYVENVFARLGLHMHDLVVGNLTDDIYAAGLSVQTRGGKRLATFGIVTKKLLKAFDIDNEVYYADFNWKELLKAIRNVKVSYTEISKFPAVKRDLALLLDKKVQFAEIEKIAYETEKKLLKEVSLFDVYEGKNLEAGKKSYAVSFLLQDENATLNDKQIDKIMSKLVKNLEDKLNAKLR
;
A
#
# COMPACT_ATOMS: atom_id res chain seq x y z
N MET A 1 -2.47 13.49 8.81
CA MET A 1 -3.43 14.50 9.33
C MET A 1 -2.74 15.33 10.40
N ASN A 2 -2.86 16.67 10.33
CA ASN A 2 -2.20 17.56 11.28
C ASN A 2 -3.05 17.78 12.52
N ILE A 3 -2.50 17.47 13.68
CA ILE A 3 -3.12 17.64 15.00
C ILE A 3 -2.33 18.68 15.80
N SER A 4 -2.99 19.77 16.19
CA SER A 4 -2.42 20.77 17.09
C SER A 4 -2.41 20.23 18.53
N TYR A 5 -1.25 20.28 19.17
CA TYR A 5 -1.06 19.85 20.54
C TYR A 5 -1.88 20.73 21.53
N ASN A 6 -1.87 22.05 21.35
CA ASN A 6 -2.64 22.97 22.20
C ASN A 6 -4.15 22.79 22.00
N TRP A 7 -4.60 22.57 20.76
CA TRP A 7 -6.00 22.29 20.48
C TRP A 7 -6.45 20.93 21.06
N LEU A 8 -5.57 19.91 21.02
CA LEU A 8 -5.84 18.62 21.64
C LEU A 8 -6.07 18.75 23.16
N LYS A 9 -5.32 19.62 23.85
CA LYS A 9 -5.47 19.92 25.29
C LYS A 9 -6.82 20.54 25.66
N GLU A 10 -7.53 21.10 24.72
CA GLU A 10 -8.89 21.61 24.98
C GLU A 10 -9.90 20.48 25.19
N TYR A 11 -9.65 19.30 24.60
CA TYR A 11 -10.52 18.15 24.67
C TYR A 11 -10.11 17.13 25.72
N VAL A 12 -8.84 17.00 26.03
CA VAL A 12 -8.35 16.08 27.06
C VAL A 12 -7.24 16.73 27.88
N ASP A 13 -7.39 16.66 29.21
CA ASP A 13 -6.36 17.18 30.13
C ASP A 13 -5.20 16.20 30.25
N PHE A 14 -3.97 16.65 30.01
CA PHE A 14 -2.76 15.85 30.18
C PHE A 14 -1.52 16.72 30.41
N ASP A 15 -0.49 16.10 31.02
CA ASP A 15 0.78 16.74 31.31
C ASP A 15 1.94 15.97 30.61
N LEU A 16 1.70 15.60 29.34
CA LEU A 16 2.72 14.99 28.50
C LEU A 16 3.34 16.05 27.59
N THR A 17 4.61 15.93 27.30
CA THR A 17 5.28 16.72 26.26
C THR A 17 4.76 16.33 24.86
N PRO A 18 4.97 17.17 23.82
CA PRO A 18 4.59 16.81 22.44
C PRO A 18 5.16 15.46 21.97
N ASP A 19 6.44 15.19 22.28
CA ASP A 19 7.11 13.92 21.93
C ASP A 19 6.50 12.73 22.69
N GLU A 20 6.15 12.91 23.98
CA GLU A 20 5.47 11.87 24.75
C GLU A 20 4.06 11.60 24.23
N VAL A 21 3.34 12.63 23.75
CA VAL A 21 2.04 12.44 23.10
C VAL A 21 2.20 11.66 21.76
N ALA A 22 3.20 12.02 20.96
CA ALA A 22 3.51 11.31 19.71
C ALA A 22 3.82 9.82 19.97
N ALA A 23 4.64 9.54 20.98
CA ALA A 23 4.96 8.17 21.38
C ALA A 23 3.72 7.42 21.91
N ALA A 24 2.87 8.08 22.70
CA ALA A 24 1.63 7.50 23.20
C ALA A 24 0.67 7.15 22.04
N LEU A 25 0.43 8.08 21.12
CA LEU A 25 -0.44 7.87 19.95
C LEU A 25 0.07 6.73 19.06
N THR A 26 1.36 6.72 18.77
CA THR A 26 1.98 5.63 18.00
C THR A 26 1.80 4.28 18.68
N SER A 27 1.97 4.22 20.00
CA SER A 27 1.84 2.98 20.78
C SER A 27 0.45 2.36 20.73
N ILE A 28 -0.59 3.16 20.50
CA ILE A 28 -2.00 2.74 20.42
C ILE A 28 -2.54 2.69 18.98
N GLY A 29 -1.64 2.75 17.97
CA GLY A 29 -1.98 2.56 16.57
C GLY A 29 -2.34 3.83 15.79
N LEU A 30 -2.07 5.02 16.34
CA LEU A 30 -2.12 6.29 15.65
C LEU A 30 -0.68 6.78 15.39
N GLU A 31 -0.05 6.22 14.36
CA GLU A 31 1.35 6.50 14.04
C GLU A 31 1.58 8.00 13.83
N THR A 32 2.56 8.55 14.57
CA THR A 32 2.96 9.95 14.43
C THR A 32 4.28 10.02 13.67
N GLY A 33 4.25 10.59 12.46
CA GLY A 33 5.40 10.70 11.56
C GLY A 33 6.36 11.82 11.94
N SER A 34 5.82 12.98 12.35
CA SER A 34 6.62 14.14 12.75
C SER A 34 5.97 14.93 13.88
N VAL A 35 6.80 15.64 14.62
CA VAL A 35 6.39 16.65 15.62
C VAL A 35 7.12 17.94 15.29
N GLU A 36 6.40 18.96 14.88
CA GLU A 36 6.98 20.23 14.45
C GLU A 36 6.47 21.38 15.33
N GLU A 37 7.37 22.23 15.80
CA GLU A 37 7.01 23.46 16.47
C GLU A 37 6.58 24.50 15.44
N VAL A 38 5.33 24.96 15.54
CA VAL A 38 4.77 26.00 14.68
C VAL A 38 4.59 27.27 15.52
N GLN A 39 5.27 28.30 15.09
CA GLN A 39 5.17 29.63 15.71
C GLN A 39 4.15 30.45 14.94
N THR A 40 3.26 31.15 15.63
CA THR A 40 2.26 32.06 15.02
C THR A 40 2.90 33.18 14.22
N ILE A 41 4.11 33.58 14.62
CA ILE A 41 4.99 34.51 13.89
C ILE A 41 6.32 33.83 13.67
N LYS A 42 6.81 33.81 12.43
CA LYS A 42 8.07 33.15 12.05
C LYS A 42 9.24 33.73 12.85
N GLY A 43 9.97 32.87 13.57
CA GLY A 43 11.05 33.27 14.48
C GLY A 43 10.60 33.60 15.89
N GLY A 44 9.29 33.57 16.21
CA GLY A 44 8.75 33.70 17.58
C GLY A 44 9.09 35.02 18.28
N LEU A 45 9.45 36.03 17.54
CA LEU A 45 9.95 37.33 18.05
C LEU A 45 11.19 37.19 18.97
N GLU A 46 11.99 36.13 18.76
CA GLU A 46 13.20 35.93 19.56
C GLU A 46 14.27 37.01 19.30
N GLY A 47 14.87 37.55 20.39
CA GLY A 47 15.86 38.61 20.30
C GLY A 47 15.27 40.03 20.14
N LEU A 48 13.93 40.11 20.03
CA LEU A 48 13.22 41.39 20.02
C LEU A 48 12.85 41.81 21.44
N VAL A 49 13.14 43.08 21.78
CA VAL A 49 12.97 43.65 23.14
C VAL A 49 12.28 44.97 23.03
N ILE A 50 11.47 45.30 24.03
CA ILE A 50 10.87 46.66 24.17
C ILE A 50 11.94 47.62 24.64
N GLY A 51 12.14 48.72 23.90
CA GLY A 51 13.08 49.76 24.23
C GLY A 51 12.37 51.09 24.42
N GLU A 52 13.09 52.04 25.05
CA GLU A 52 12.68 53.47 25.17
C GLU A 52 13.70 54.34 24.47
N VAL A 53 13.25 55.17 23.56
CA VAL A 53 14.09 56.16 22.89
C VAL A 53 14.39 57.33 23.85
N LEU A 54 15.61 57.41 24.34
CA LEU A 54 16.02 58.43 25.27
C LEU A 54 16.41 59.76 24.59
N THR A 55 17.15 59.63 23.49
CA THR A 55 17.59 60.78 22.70
C THR A 55 17.31 60.58 21.23
N TYR A 56 17.13 61.67 20.52
CA TYR A 56 16.82 61.72 19.10
C TYR A 56 17.57 62.91 18.47
N GLU A 57 18.52 62.64 17.58
CA GLU A 57 19.35 63.69 16.94
C GLU A 57 19.41 63.45 15.42
N ALA A 58 19.51 64.52 14.61
CA ALA A 58 19.62 64.38 13.17
C ALA A 58 20.97 63.74 12.77
N HIS A 59 20.97 62.85 11.79
CA HIS A 59 22.15 62.20 11.31
C HIS A 59 23.04 63.15 10.51
N PRO A 60 24.35 63.26 10.80
CA PRO A 60 25.20 64.30 10.21
C PRO A 60 25.39 64.17 8.70
N ASN A 61 25.18 63.02 8.15
CA ASN A 61 25.40 62.73 6.72
C ASN A 61 24.11 62.19 6.03
N SER A 62 22.93 62.51 6.59
CA SER A 62 21.62 62.12 6.05
C SER A 62 20.51 63.05 6.39
N ASP A 63 19.62 63.34 5.48
CA ASP A 63 18.48 64.21 5.58
C ASP A 63 17.22 63.56 6.15
N HIS A 64 17.20 62.20 6.21
CA HIS A 64 16.05 61.43 6.68
C HIS A 64 16.40 60.41 7.77
N MET A 65 17.66 60.25 8.14
CA MET A 65 18.05 59.36 9.23
C MET A 65 18.27 60.13 10.54
N HIS A 66 18.03 59.40 11.63
CA HIS A 66 18.22 59.91 12.97
C HIS A 66 19.07 59.00 13.82
N ILE A 67 19.91 59.58 14.68
CA ILE A 67 20.70 58.84 15.68
C ILE A 67 19.88 58.81 16.95
N THR A 68 19.53 57.65 17.42
CA THR A 68 18.80 57.48 18.67
C THR A 68 19.65 56.73 19.70
N THR A 69 19.46 57.12 20.97
CA THR A 69 19.96 56.33 22.11
C THR A 69 18.78 55.65 22.75
N VAL A 70 18.80 54.31 22.79
CA VAL A 70 17.66 53.46 23.20
C VAL A 70 18.02 52.70 24.46
N ASN A 71 17.20 52.85 25.49
CA ASN A 71 17.26 52.07 26.73
C ASN A 71 16.53 50.71 26.53
N LEU A 72 17.23 49.62 26.67
CA LEU A 72 16.69 48.24 26.54
C LEU A 72 16.31 47.61 27.89
N GLY A 73 16.22 48.42 28.96
CA GLY A 73 15.82 47.95 30.28
C GLY A 73 16.95 47.30 31.10
N GLN A 74 18.01 46.86 30.43
CA GLN A 74 19.19 46.30 31.08
C GLN A 74 20.46 46.78 30.38
N GLY A 75 21.52 47.08 31.19
CA GLY A 75 22.79 47.55 30.66
C GLY A 75 22.82 49.05 30.33
N GLU A 76 23.85 49.47 29.59
CA GLU A 76 23.92 50.87 29.09
C GLU A 76 23.05 51.03 27.85
N PRO A 77 22.43 52.24 27.66
CA PRO A 77 21.66 52.54 26.48
C PRO A 77 22.49 52.34 25.20
N VAL A 78 21.84 51.81 24.14
CA VAL A 78 22.50 51.50 22.88
C VAL A 78 22.19 52.54 21.80
N GLN A 79 23.19 52.84 20.95
CA GLN A 79 23.01 53.72 19.81
C GLN A 79 22.41 52.94 18.63
N ILE A 80 21.30 53.43 18.08
CA ILE A 80 20.65 52.86 16.91
C ILE A 80 20.36 54.01 15.92
N VAL A 81 20.71 53.79 14.66
CA VAL A 81 20.36 54.70 13.56
C VAL A 81 19.04 54.27 12.97
N CYS A 82 18.04 55.14 12.97
CA CYS A 82 16.69 54.88 12.48
C CYS A 82 16.34 55.81 11.32
N GLY A 83 15.77 55.25 10.24
CA GLY A 83 15.30 56.00 9.07
C GLY A 83 13.80 56.30 9.05
N ALA A 84 13.07 55.84 10.05
CA ALA A 84 11.63 56.00 10.07
C ALA A 84 11.21 57.44 10.40
N PRO A 85 10.20 57.99 9.70
CA PRO A 85 9.78 59.42 9.88
C PRO A 85 9.05 59.67 11.21
N ASN A 86 8.55 58.60 11.87
CA ASN A 86 7.78 58.74 13.10
C ASN A 86 8.57 58.51 14.38
N VAL A 87 9.93 58.38 14.32
CA VAL A 87 10.75 58.18 15.52
C VAL A 87 10.91 59.46 16.30
N ALA A 88 10.74 59.44 17.63
CA ALA A 88 10.89 60.58 18.54
C ALA A 88 11.37 60.12 19.93
N ALA A 89 11.98 61.08 20.68
CA ALA A 89 12.38 60.83 22.07
C ALA A 89 11.16 60.57 22.97
N GLY A 90 11.32 59.73 23.96
CA GLY A 90 10.26 59.30 24.89
C GLY A 90 9.38 58.12 24.40
N GLN A 91 9.47 57.75 23.14
CA GLN A 91 8.67 56.62 22.61
C GLN A 91 9.13 55.27 23.12
N LYS A 92 8.16 54.36 23.35
CA LYS A 92 8.38 52.95 23.58
C LYS A 92 8.30 52.27 22.22
N VAL A 93 9.32 51.47 21.88
CA VAL A 93 9.52 50.90 20.55
C VAL A 93 9.93 49.42 20.63
N VAL A 94 9.78 48.69 19.55
CA VAL A 94 10.30 47.31 19.43
C VAL A 94 11.67 47.33 18.79
N VAL A 95 12.65 46.73 19.45
CA VAL A 95 14.06 46.73 19.04
C VAL A 95 14.57 45.32 18.79
N ALA A 96 15.09 45.09 17.58
CA ALA A 96 15.85 43.91 17.26
C ALA A 96 17.31 44.09 17.72
N THR A 97 17.73 43.28 18.69
CA THR A 97 19.10 43.30 19.25
C THR A 97 20.09 42.58 18.33
N LEU A 98 21.40 42.69 18.63
CA LEU A 98 22.42 42.00 17.83
C LEU A 98 22.22 40.49 17.89
N GLY A 99 22.25 39.84 16.74
CA GLY A 99 22.03 38.42 16.60
C GLY A 99 20.58 37.99 16.31
N THR A 100 19.61 38.93 16.47
CA THR A 100 18.21 38.67 16.12
C THR A 100 18.07 38.35 14.64
N LYS A 101 17.27 37.35 14.33
CA LYS A 101 16.88 36.97 12.97
C LYS A 101 15.52 37.57 12.67
N LEU A 102 15.43 38.32 11.60
CA LEU A 102 14.18 38.84 11.04
C LEU A 102 13.89 38.11 9.75
N TYR A 103 12.62 37.93 9.43
CA TYR A 103 12.16 37.09 8.30
C TYR A 103 11.31 37.93 7.34
N ASP A 104 11.61 37.79 6.05
CA ASP A 104 10.79 38.33 4.95
C ASP A 104 10.42 37.13 4.04
N GLY A 105 9.20 36.62 4.19
CA GLY A 105 8.79 35.39 3.56
C GLY A 105 9.69 34.21 3.97
N ASP A 106 10.39 33.62 3.00
CA ASP A 106 11.33 32.50 3.24
C ASP A 106 12.78 32.97 3.46
N GLU A 107 13.07 34.25 3.22
CA GLU A 107 14.37 34.79 3.48
C GLU A 107 14.52 35.21 4.94
N CYS A 108 15.74 35.13 5.47
CA CYS A 108 16.03 35.65 6.79
C CYS A 108 17.34 36.42 6.79
N PHE A 109 17.37 37.51 7.55
CA PHE A 109 18.58 38.28 7.78
C PHE A 109 18.86 38.44 9.29
N THR A 110 20.13 38.48 9.64
CA THR A 110 20.55 38.59 11.03
C THR A 110 21.03 40.00 11.32
N ILE A 111 20.51 40.62 12.39
CA ILE A 111 20.93 41.95 12.84
C ILE A 111 22.38 41.90 13.32
N LYS A 112 23.22 42.69 12.67
CA LYS A 112 24.64 42.81 12.99
C LYS A 112 24.99 44.24 13.28
N LYS A 113 26.03 44.46 14.08
CA LYS A 113 26.63 45.78 14.26
C LYS A 113 27.04 46.35 12.90
N SER A 114 26.49 47.49 12.54
CA SER A 114 26.68 48.12 11.21
C SER A 114 27.09 49.59 11.34
N LYS A 115 27.70 50.15 10.27
CA LYS A 115 27.95 51.57 10.13
C LYS A 115 27.09 52.15 9.03
N LEU A 116 26.08 52.91 9.39
CA LEU A 116 25.19 53.55 8.45
C LEU A 116 25.71 54.99 8.18
N ARG A 117 26.14 55.27 6.95
CA ARG A 117 26.75 56.53 6.54
C ARG A 117 27.81 57.05 7.50
N GLY A 118 28.60 56.17 8.11
CA GLY A 118 29.71 56.53 9.04
C GLY A 118 29.36 56.45 10.50
N VAL A 119 28.06 56.37 10.88
CA VAL A 119 27.60 56.27 12.28
C VAL A 119 27.27 54.81 12.61
N GLU A 120 27.73 54.40 13.80
CA GLU A 120 27.55 53.03 14.28
C GLU A 120 26.12 52.78 14.75
N SER A 121 25.51 51.64 14.34
CA SER A 121 24.21 51.19 14.81
C SER A 121 24.33 49.79 15.43
N VAL A 122 23.82 49.64 16.65
CA VAL A 122 23.93 48.43 17.47
C VAL A 122 22.54 47.78 17.67
N GLY A 123 21.77 47.67 16.62
CA GLY A 123 20.40 47.14 16.61
C GLY A 123 19.57 47.83 15.56
N MET A 124 18.28 47.49 15.52
CA MET A 124 17.29 48.05 14.61
C MET A 124 15.96 48.27 15.36
N ILE A 125 15.35 49.45 15.18
CA ILE A 125 13.99 49.70 15.63
C ILE A 125 13.07 49.25 14.51
N CYS A 126 12.07 48.40 14.81
CA CYS A 126 11.32 47.64 13.82
C CYS A 126 9.94 48.25 13.50
N ALA A 127 9.49 48.06 12.24
CA ALA A 127 8.13 48.24 11.78
C ALA A 127 7.29 46.94 11.98
N GLU A 128 5.98 47.00 11.77
CA GLU A 128 5.09 45.87 11.97
C GLU A 128 5.37 44.70 11.01
N ASP A 129 5.59 45.03 9.73
CA ASP A 129 5.87 44.06 8.68
C ASP A 129 7.23 43.38 8.85
N GLU A 130 8.24 44.10 9.38
CA GLU A 130 9.58 43.58 9.59
C GLU A 130 9.64 42.49 10.67
N ILE A 131 8.68 42.46 11.59
CA ILE A 131 8.59 41.43 12.64
C ILE A 131 7.37 40.53 12.47
N GLY A 132 6.57 40.73 11.43
CA GLY A 132 5.45 39.89 11.06
C GLY A 132 4.21 39.98 11.93
N ILE A 133 4.02 41.11 12.67
CA ILE A 133 2.83 41.36 13.50
C ILE A 133 1.73 42.13 12.76
N GLY A 134 2.06 42.75 11.63
CA GLY A 134 1.14 43.54 10.80
C GLY A 134 1.69 43.74 9.40
N THR A 135 1.12 44.65 8.66
CA THR A 135 1.48 44.97 7.26
C THR A 135 1.95 46.40 7.08
N ASP A 136 1.98 47.23 8.15
CA ASP A 136 2.38 48.63 8.07
C ASP A 136 3.91 48.76 8.02
N HIS A 137 4.39 49.44 6.96
CA HIS A 137 5.79 49.79 6.73
C HIS A 137 6.02 51.31 6.74
N ALA A 138 5.00 52.13 7.01
CA ALA A 138 5.11 53.58 6.95
C ALA A 138 5.96 54.17 8.08
N GLY A 139 6.20 53.40 9.15
CA GLY A 139 7.00 53.82 10.30
C GLY A 139 7.29 52.71 11.28
N ILE A 140 8.05 53.03 12.32
CA ILE A 140 8.33 52.10 13.42
C ILE A 140 7.10 51.89 14.29
N ILE A 141 7.05 50.73 14.99
CA ILE A 141 6.04 50.44 15.99
C ILE A 141 6.24 51.39 17.21
N VAL A 142 5.20 52.17 17.54
CA VAL A 142 5.16 53.00 18.75
C VAL A 142 4.17 52.38 19.74
N LEU A 143 4.69 51.88 20.84
CA LEU A 143 3.93 51.22 21.88
C LEU A 143 3.33 52.21 22.88
N PRO A 144 2.26 51.86 23.62
CA PRO A 144 1.73 52.64 24.71
C PRO A 144 2.80 52.97 25.78
N GLU A 145 2.66 54.10 26.45
CA GLU A 145 3.58 54.53 27.53
C GLU A 145 3.74 53.53 28.67
N THR A 146 2.73 52.65 28.83
CA THR A 146 2.72 51.55 29.83
C THR A 146 3.66 50.41 29.49
N ALA A 147 4.19 50.33 28.26
CA ALA A 147 5.11 49.28 27.87
C ALA A 147 6.45 49.42 28.62
N VAL A 148 6.93 48.33 29.21
CA VAL A 148 8.09 48.37 30.09
C VAL A 148 9.36 48.03 29.29
N PRO A 149 10.36 48.90 29.21
CA PRO A 149 11.63 48.62 28.56
C PRO A 149 12.31 47.40 29.18
N GLY A 150 12.85 46.53 28.33
CA GLY A 150 13.46 45.27 28.74
C GLY A 150 12.53 44.07 28.69
N THR A 151 11.24 44.25 28.51
CA THR A 151 10.29 43.19 28.26
C THR A 151 10.58 42.55 26.89
N LEU A 152 10.61 41.20 26.81
CA LEU A 152 10.72 40.50 25.53
C LEU A 152 9.48 40.76 24.68
N ALA A 153 9.67 41.03 23.39
CA ALA A 153 8.53 41.28 22.49
C ALA A 153 7.56 40.11 22.45
N LYS A 154 8.08 38.88 22.50
CA LYS A 154 7.26 37.63 22.54
C LYS A 154 6.30 37.61 23.75
N ASP A 155 6.76 38.12 24.91
CA ASP A 155 5.94 38.14 26.13
C ASP A 155 4.93 39.27 26.07
N TYR A 156 5.33 40.44 25.54
CA TYR A 156 4.44 41.59 25.35
C TYR A 156 3.30 41.28 24.39
N TYR A 157 3.58 40.64 23.26
CA TYR A 157 2.61 40.24 22.26
C TYR A 157 1.95 38.89 22.56
N ASN A 158 2.29 38.26 23.68
CA ASN A 158 1.75 36.96 24.08
C ASN A 158 1.86 35.93 22.98
N ILE A 159 3.01 35.87 22.29
CA ILE A 159 3.27 34.93 21.21
C ILE A 159 3.34 33.54 21.79
N LYS A 160 2.46 32.64 21.30
CA LYS A 160 2.41 31.26 21.71
C LYS A 160 2.92 30.40 20.59
N SER A 161 3.85 29.51 20.91
CA SER A 161 4.15 28.40 20.02
C SER A 161 3.14 27.27 20.23
N ASP A 162 2.92 26.51 19.19
CA ASP A 162 2.17 25.26 19.22
C ASP A 162 3.00 24.16 18.57
N TYR A 163 2.64 22.92 18.79
CA TYR A 163 3.26 21.77 18.14
C TYR A 163 2.23 21.08 17.27
N VAL A 164 2.63 20.73 16.05
CA VAL A 164 1.82 19.97 15.11
C VAL A 164 2.35 18.54 15.08
N LEU A 165 1.48 17.60 15.39
CA LEU A 165 1.72 16.17 15.26
C LEU A 165 1.14 15.73 13.92
N GLU A 166 1.97 15.20 13.04
CA GLU A 166 1.51 14.58 11.80
C GLU A 166 1.10 13.13 12.09
N VAL A 167 -0.20 12.91 12.21
CA VAL A 167 -0.78 11.60 12.51
C VAL A 167 -1.25 10.93 11.24
N ASP A 168 -0.73 9.72 10.98
CA ASP A 168 -1.18 8.89 9.85
C ASP A 168 -2.40 8.06 10.25
N ILE A 169 -3.53 8.34 9.59
CA ILE A 169 -4.81 7.72 9.88
C ILE A 169 -5.11 6.64 8.85
N THR A 170 -5.10 5.39 9.29
CA THR A 170 -5.48 4.27 8.46
C THR A 170 -6.96 4.31 8.06
N PRO A 171 -7.36 3.75 6.91
CA PRO A 171 -8.75 3.86 6.42
C PRO A 171 -9.83 3.30 7.34
N ASN A 172 -9.49 2.36 8.24
CA ASN A 172 -10.41 1.80 9.23
C ASN A 172 -10.63 2.69 10.46
N ARG A 173 -9.72 3.67 10.71
CA ARG A 173 -9.76 4.56 11.87
C ARG A 173 -10.44 5.90 11.57
N ALA A 174 -11.61 5.84 10.90
CA ALA A 174 -12.44 7.02 10.61
C ALA A 174 -12.79 7.83 11.86
N ASP A 175 -12.93 7.17 13.00
CA ASP A 175 -13.18 7.75 14.32
C ASP A 175 -12.08 8.72 14.78
N ALA A 176 -10.85 8.53 14.33
CA ALA A 176 -9.69 9.35 14.67
C ALA A 176 -9.42 10.49 13.68
N CYS A 177 -10.27 10.70 12.65
CA CYS A 177 -10.10 11.75 11.64
C CYS A 177 -10.41 13.18 12.15
N SER A 178 -10.18 13.47 13.43
CA SER A 178 -10.40 14.77 14.07
C SER A 178 -9.59 14.91 15.37
N HIS A 179 -9.45 16.14 15.87
CA HIS A 179 -8.83 16.39 17.18
C HIS A 179 -9.56 15.66 18.32
N TYR A 180 -10.89 15.71 18.32
CA TYR A 180 -11.69 15.00 19.34
C TYR A 180 -11.56 13.48 19.24
N GLY A 181 -11.47 12.95 18.02
CA GLY A 181 -11.25 11.50 17.80
C GLY A 181 -9.90 11.04 18.35
N VAL A 182 -8.82 11.81 18.07
CA VAL A 182 -7.49 11.57 18.66
C VAL A 182 -7.49 11.74 20.18
N ALA A 183 -8.24 12.74 20.70
CA ALA A 183 -8.38 12.95 22.13
C ALA A 183 -9.02 11.76 22.86
N ARG A 184 -10.01 11.10 22.25
CA ARG A 184 -10.63 9.87 22.80
C ARG A 184 -9.62 8.74 22.97
N ASP A 185 -8.81 8.51 21.96
CA ASP A 185 -7.78 7.47 22.01
C ASP A 185 -6.69 7.81 23.04
N LEU A 186 -6.24 9.06 23.07
CA LEU A 186 -5.28 9.54 24.06
C LEU A 186 -5.86 9.45 25.49
N TYR A 187 -7.13 9.76 25.67
CA TYR A 187 -7.83 9.59 26.93
C TYR A 187 -7.81 8.14 27.42
N ALA A 188 -8.15 7.19 26.53
CA ALA A 188 -8.08 5.77 26.87
C ALA A 188 -6.67 5.32 27.25
N TYR A 189 -5.65 5.78 26.52
CA TYR A 189 -4.24 5.56 26.88
C TYR A 189 -3.89 6.10 28.26
N LEU A 190 -4.28 7.34 28.57
CA LEU A 190 -3.98 7.98 29.86
C LEU A 190 -4.62 7.22 31.03
N ILE A 191 -5.90 6.86 30.91
CA ILE A 191 -6.62 6.10 31.95
C ILE A 191 -5.96 4.73 32.17
N GLN A 192 -5.61 4.01 31.10
CA GLN A 192 -4.93 2.71 31.21
C GLN A 192 -3.57 2.81 31.87
N ASN A 193 -2.85 3.90 31.69
CA ASN A 193 -1.54 4.15 32.29
C ASN A 193 -1.62 4.86 33.66
N GLY A 194 -2.80 4.89 34.30
CA GLY A 194 -3.00 5.45 35.63
C GLY A 194 -2.83 6.97 35.72
N LYS A 195 -2.89 7.67 34.60
CA LYS A 195 -2.84 9.14 34.54
C LYS A 195 -4.27 9.67 34.58
N PRO A 196 -4.62 10.54 35.55
CA PRO A 196 -5.94 11.14 35.58
C PRO A 196 -6.16 12.01 34.35
N ALA A 197 -7.28 11.82 33.67
CA ALA A 197 -7.65 12.62 32.51
C ALA A 197 -9.17 12.82 32.49
N THR A 198 -9.62 13.86 31.80
CA THR A 198 -11.04 14.13 31.56
C THR A 198 -11.24 14.47 30.10
N LEU A 199 -12.16 13.78 29.45
CA LEU A 199 -12.55 14.09 28.08
C LEU A 199 -13.65 15.15 28.09
N LYS A 200 -13.43 16.27 27.38
CA LYS A 200 -14.31 17.44 27.36
C LYS A 200 -14.88 17.63 25.96
N LYS A 201 -16.17 17.96 25.91
CA LYS A 201 -16.88 18.29 24.67
C LYS A 201 -17.62 19.61 24.87
N PRO A 202 -17.54 20.60 23.96
CA PRO A 202 -18.28 21.84 24.07
C PRO A 202 -19.77 21.61 24.23
N SER A 203 -20.44 22.34 25.17
CA SER A 203 -21.88 22.27 25.32
C SER A 203 -22.61 22.95 24.18
N VAL A 204 -23.71 22.36 23.76
CA VAL A 204 -24.63 22.91 22.77
C VAL A 204 -26.02 23.24 23.41
N ASP A 205 -26.09 23.26 24.74
CA ASP A 205 -27.35 23.46 25.50
C ASP A 205 -27.93 24.87 25.29
N ALA A 206 -27.08 25.83 24.93
CA ALA A 206 -27.48 27.18 24.59
C ALA A 206 -28.21 27.32 23.23
N PHE A 207 -28.31 26.23 22.47
CA PHE A 207 -29.01 26.24 21.18
C PHE A 207 -30.52 26.41 21.42
N ALA A 208 -31.07 27.49 20.88
CA ALA A 208 -32.49 27.79 20.92
C ALA A 208 -32.92 28.47 19.62
N VAL A 209 -34.08 28.10 19.12
CA VAL A 209 -34.72 28.76 17.98
C VAL A 209 -35.29 30.07 18.43
N GLU A 210 -34.94 31.19 17.80
CA GLU A 210 -35.29 32.51 18.21
C GLU A 210 -36.51 33.07 17.45
N ASN A 211 -36.65 32.63 16.19
CA ASN A 211 -37.81 32.98 15.34
C ASN A 211 -37.96 31.89 14.24
N HIS A 212 -38.98 32.05 13.39
CA HIS A 212 -39.27 31.15 12.25
C HIS A 212 -39.38 31.97 10.94
N ASP A 213 -38.55 33.00 10.81
CA ASP A 213 -38.63 33.94 9.68
C ASP A 213 -38.00 33.41 8.42
N LEU A 214 -37.20 32.33 8.50
CA LEU A 214 -36.53 31.70 7.37
C LEU A 214 -36.65 30.18 7.45
N ASP A 215 -37.76 29.67 6.90
CA ASP A 215 -38.00 28.23 6.89
C ASP A 215 -37.63 27.63 5.52
N ILE A 216 -36.63 26.77 5.47
CA ILE A 216 -36.20 26.05 4.27
C ILE A 216 -36.57 24.57 4.45
N LYS A 217 -37.37 24.07 3.50
CA LYS A 217 -37.76 22.66 3.50
C LYS A 217 -36.60 21.78 3.03
N VAL A 218 -36.51 20.57 3.61
CA VAL A 218 -35.53 19.55 3.22
C VAL A 218 -36.25 18.30 2.73
N THR A 219 -35.87 17.81 1.55
CA THR A 219 -36.39 16.58 0.97
C THR A 219 -35.22 15.67 0.54
N VAL A 220 -35.21 14.42 0.97
CA VAL A 220 -34.21 13.43 0.60
C VAL A 220 -34.91 12.38 -0.28
N GLU A 221 -34.62 12.39 -1.59
CA GLU A 221 -35.19 11.44 -2.54
C GLU A 221 -34.42 10.11 -2.56
N ASN A 222 -33.12 10.12 -2.25
CA ASN A 222 -32.28 8.93 -2.22
C ASN A 222 -31.75 8.68 -0.81
N SER A 223 -32.53 7.98 -0.01
CA SER A 223 -32.19 7.65 1.39
C SER A 223 -31.08 6.58 1.52
N GLU A 224 -30.74 5.81 0.47
CA GLU A 224 -29.60 4.91 0.46
C GLU A 224 -28.29 5.71 0.41
N ALA A 225 -28.23 6.69 -0.48
CA ALA A 225 -27.02 7.51 -0.64
C ALA A 225 -26.88 8.58 0.47
N CYS A 226 -28.02 9.06 1.02
CA CYS A 226 -28.08 10.02 2.13
C CYS A 226 -29.01 9.49 3.23
N PRO A 227 -28.50 8.65 4.15
CA PRO A 227 -29.29 8.10 5.27
C PRO A 227 -29.78 9.17 6.24
N ARG A 228 -29.04 10.28 6.42
CA ARG A 228 -29.42 11.39 7.28
C ARG A 228 -28.99 12.73 6.69
N TYR A 229 -29.88 13.69 6.71
CA TYR A 229 -29.61 15.07 6.30
C TYR A 229 -30.26 16.03 7.28
N ALA A 230 -29.45 16.88 7.90
CA ALA A 230 -29.95 17.90 8.82
C ALA A 230 -29.53 19.30 8.36
N GLY A 231 -30.39 20.26 8.63
CA GLY A 231 -30.13 21.66 8.33
C GLY A 231 -30.85 22.61 9.25
N VAL A 232 -30.30 23.82 9.38
CA VAL A 232 -30.84 24.94 10.14
C VAL A 232 -30.52 26.25 9.49
N THR A 233 -31.38 27.24 9.62
CA THR A 233 -31.16 28.58 9.07
C THR A 233 -30.71 29.55 10.15
N VAL A 234 -29.79 30.45 9.79
CA VAL A 234 -29.40 31.62 10.59
C VAL A 234 -29.56 32.85 9.73
N LYS A 235 -30.37 33.82 10.21
CA LYS A 235 -30.74 35.05 9.47
C LYS A 235 -30.01 36.23 10.02
N GLY A 236 -29.60 37.14 9.15
CA GLY A 236 -28.97 38.42 9.53
C GLY A 236 -27.48 38.30 9.89
N VAL A 237 -26.77 37.35 9.27
CA VAL A 237 -25.32 37.21 9.49
C VAL A 237 -24.53 38.31 8.79
N THR A 238 -23.36 38.59 9.31
CA THR A 238 -22.36 39.45 8.68
C THR A 238 -21.09 38.64 8.39
N VAL A 239 -20.85 38.37 7.12
CA VAL A 239 -19.64 37.66 6.67
C VAL A 239 -18.47 38.67 6.74
N LYS A 240 -17.43 38.30 7.47
CA LYS A 240 -16.24 39.13 7.72
C LYS A 240 -15.06 38.22 8.03
N GLU A 241 -13.89 38.78 8.19
CA GLU A 241 -12.71 38.07 8.64
C GLU A 241 -12.96 37.38 9.99
N SER A 242 -12.44 36.17 10.14
CA SER A 242 -12.55 35.39 11.37
C SER A 242 -11.77 36.04 12.52
N PRO A 243 -12.18 35.82 13.78
CA PRO A 243 -11.36 36.27 14.92
C PRO A 243 -10.02 35.50 14.93
N GLU A 244 -8.98 36.17 15.43
CA GLU A 244 -7.61 35.67 15.40
C GLU A 244 -7.42 34.25 15.95
N TRP A 245 -8.10 33.94 17.05
CA TRP A 245 -8.00 32.59 17.64
C TRP A 245 -8.45 31.49 16.68
N LEU A 246 -9.49 31.71 15.87
CA LEU A 246 -9.99 30.78 14.89
C LEU A 246 -9.04 30.67 13.69
N GLN A 247 -8.56 31.81 13.20
CA GLN A 247 -7.56 31.83 12.14
C GLN A 247 -6.29 31.08 12.54
N ASN A 248 -5.78 31.31 13.75
CA ASN A 248 -4.57 30.68 14.26
C ASN A 248 -4.73 29.13 14.35
N LYS A 249 -5.85 28.64 14.85
CA LYS A 249 -6.14 27.19 14.86
C LYS A 249 -6.10 26.57 13.48
N LEU A 250 -6.67 27.24 12.48
CA LEU A 250 -6.67 26.74 11.11
C LEU A 250 -5.27 26.82 10.47
N ARG A 251 -4.56 27.93 10.66
CA ARG A 251 -3.19 28.12 10.14
C ARG A 251 -2.22 27.08 10.68
N ILE A 252 -2.29 26.77 11.98
CA ILE A 252 -1.43 25.77 12.64
C ILE A 252 -1.56 24.41 11.98
N ILE A 253 -2.76 24.00 11.59
CA ILE A 253 -2.97 22.71 10.91
C ILE A 253 -2.77 22.79 9.38
N GLY A 254 -2.31 23.94 8.86
CA GLY A 254 -1.99 24.15 7.45
C GLY A 254 -3.14 24.65 6.58
N LEU A 255 -4.25 25.11 7.17
CA LEU A 255 -5.38 25.67 6.43
C LEU A 255 -5.29 27.18 6.33
N ARG A 256 -5.67 27.71 5.16
CA ARG A 256 -5.80 29.15 4.96
C ARG A 256 -7.18 29.62 5.42
N PRO A 257 -7.27 30.56 6.38
CA PRO A 257 -8.53 31.20 6.74
C PRO A 257 -9.16 31.96 5.55
N ILE A 258 -10.48 31.96 5.49
CA ILE A 258 -11.26 32.59 4.40
C ILE A 258 -12.18 33.67 4.96
N ASN A 259 -13.16 33.29 5.73
CA ASN A 259 -14.09 34.16 6.43
C ASN A 259 -14.73 33.44 7.62
N ASN A 260 -15.37 34.18 8.51
CA ASN A 260 -15.93 33.66 9.75
C ASN A 260 -16.94 32.53 9.58
N VAL A 261 -17.67 32.44 8.47
CA VAL A 261 -18.66 31.39 8.21
C VAL A 261 -17.99 30.11 7.68
N VAL A 262 -17.12 30.23 6.68
CA VAL A 262 -16.39 29.10 6.10
C VAL A 262 -15.42 28.51 7.12
N ASP A 263 -14.73 29.38 7.86
CA ASP A 263 -13.75 28.94 8.87
C ASP A 263 -14.40 28.18 10.03
N ILE A 264 -15.65 28.52 10.40
CA ILE A 264 -16.43 27.71 11.36
C ILE A 264 -16.68 26.30 10.82
N THR A 265 -17.05 26.14 9.54
CA THR A 265 -17.27 24.80 8.97
C THR A 265 -15.96 24.02 8.94
N ASN A 266 -14.84 24.65 8.56
CA ASN A 266 -13.51 24.04 8.58
C ASN A 266 -13.09 23.67 10.02
N TYR A 267 -13.34 24.54 10.99
CA TYR A 267 -13.07 24.25 12.40
C TYR A 267 -13.81 22.97 12.85
N ILE A 268 -15.11 22.86 12.57
CA ILE A 268 -15.92 21.69 12.97
C ILE A 268 -15.42 20.40 12.32
N VAL A 269 -15.05 20.44 11.04
CA VAL A 269 -14.47 19.27 10.33
C VAL A 269 -13.22 18.77 11.05
N HIS A 270 -12.30 19.64 11.42
CA HIS A 270 -11.05 19.26 12.07
C HIS A 270 -11.19 19.02 13.57
N ALA A 271 -12.18 19.64 14.19
CA ALA A 271 -12.50 19.42 15.60
C ALA A 271 -13.17 18.07 15.85
N PHE A 272 -14.20 17.73 15.08
CA PHE A 272 -15.13 16.61 15.36
C PHE A 272 -15.27 15.60 14.21
N GLY A 273 -14.63 15.84 13.07
CA GLY A 273 -14.70 14.91 11.93
C GLY A 273 -16.00 14.95 11.12
N GLN A 274 -16.88 15.92 11.41
CA GLN A 274 -18.14 16.12 10.71
C GLN A 274 -18.02 17.19 9.65
N PRO A 275 -17.98 16.89 8.35
CA PRO A 275 -18.04 17.91 7.32
C PRO A 275 -19.38 18.62 7.33
N LEU A 276 -19.31 19.95 7.24
CA LEU A 276 -20.46 20.82 7.15
C LEU A 276 -20.40 21.63 5.85
N HIS A 277 -21.56 22.06 5.35
CA HIS A 277 -21.62 23.02 4.27
C HIS A 277 -22.53 24.19 4.66
N CYS A 278 -22.18 25.37 4.17
CA CYS A 278 -22.95 26.59 4.37
C CYS A 278 -23.38 27.15 3.03
N PHE A 279 -24.70 27.15 2.80
CA PHE A 279 -25.30 27.74 1.61
C PHE A 279 -25.76 29.16 1.90
N ASP A 280 -25.61 30.04 0.92
CA ASP A 280 -26.34 31.31 0.90
C ASP A 280 -27.85 31.00 0.74
N ALA A 281 -28.65 31.36 1.70
CA ALA A 281 -30.09 31.06 1.70
C ALA A 281 -30.84 31.68 0.53
N ASP A 282 -30.43 32.85 0.04
CA ASP A 282 -31.01 33.50 -1.15
C ASP A 282 -30.77 32.72 -2.45
N LYS A 283 -29.75 31.84 -2.45
CA LYS A 283 -29.44 30.94 -3.60
C LYS A 283 -30.26 29.65 -3.57
N ILE A 284 -30.97 29.36 -2.47
CA ILE A 284 -31.86 28.19 -2.38
C ILE A 284 -33.21 28.54 -3.03
N LYS A 285 -33.22 28.49 -4.35
CA LYS A 285 -34.43 28.85 -5.14
C LYS A 285 -35.60 27.95 -4.79
N GLY A 286 -36.75 28.58 -4.56
CA GLY A 286 -37.96 27.88 -4.16
C GLY A 286 -38.04 27.45 -2.69
N GLY A 287 -37.08 27.84 -1.82
CA GLY A 287 -37.07 27.61 -0.37
C GLY A 287 -37.03 26.12 0.00
N GLU A 288 -36.43 25.29 -0.83
CA GLU A 288 -36.31 23.84 -0.58
C GLU A 288 -34.97 23.29 -1.03
N VAL A 289 -34.34 22.51 -0.17
CA VAL A 289 -33.16 21.70 -0.46
C VAL A 289 -33.62 20.28 -0.79
N ILE A 290 -33.17 19.75 -1.93
CA ILE A 290 -33.54 18.43 -2.44
C ILE A 290 -32.27 17.61 -2.69
N VAL A 291 -32.12 16.51 -1.94
CA VAL A 291 -30.99 15.60 -2.09
C VAL A 291 -31.38 14.47 -3.01
N LYS A 292 -30.80 14.46 -4.21
CA LYS A 292 -31.16 13.54 -5.30
C LYS A 292 -30.01 13.29 -6.26
N THR A 293 -30.14 12.33 -7.16
CA THR A 293 -29.24 12.15 -8.31
C THR A 293 -29.75 12.91 -9.54
N MET A 294 -28.85 13.21 -10.47
CA MET A 294 -29.16 13.92 -11.71
C MET A 294 -28.95 12.98 -12.91
N PRO A 295 -29.57 13.29 -14.07
CA PRO A 295 -29.35 12.52 -15.31
C PRO A 295 -27.87 12.49 -15.70
N GLU A 296 -27.46 11.38 -16.33
CA GLU A 296 -26.09 11.20 -16.87
C GLU A 296 -25.69 12.35 -17.81
N GLY A 297 -24.48 12.86 -17.62
CA GLY A 297 -23.94 13.93 -18.47
C GLY A 297 -24.43 15.34 -18.15
N THR A 298 -25.23 15.54 -17.09
CA THR A 298 -25.65 16.88 -16.65
C THR A 298 -24.41 17.74 -16.34
N PRO A 299 -24.26 18.93 -16.93
CA PRO A 299 -23.13 19.81 -16.64
C PRO A 299 -23.28 20.44 -15.24
N PHE A 300 -22.16 20.54 -14.53
CA PHE A 300 -22.10 21.18 -13.21
C PHE A 300 -20.75 21.86 -13.03
N VAL A 301 -20.75 23.10 -12.59
CA VAL A 301 -19.52 23.89 -12.32
C VAL A 301 -19.23 23.86 -10.84
N THR A 302 -18.04 23.33 -10.48
CA THR A 302 -17.56 23.24 -9.09
C THR A 302 -16.84 24.50 -8.65
N LEU A 303 -16.60 24.65 -7.32
CA LEU A 303 -15.95 25.83 -6.70
C LEU A 303 -14.56 26.17 -7.29
N ASP A 304 -13.87 25.20 -7.90
CA ASP A 304 -12.61 25.42 -8.63
C ASP A 304 -12.80 25.98 -10.05
N GLY A 305 -14.05 26.29 -10.44
CA GLY A 305 -14.40 26.84 -11.76
C GLY A 305 -14.38 25.78 -12.88
N VAL A 306 -14.22 24.50 -12.57
CA VAL A 306 -14.17 23.42 -13.55
C VAL A 306 -15.57 22.90 -13.86
N GLU A 307 -15.93 22.84 -15.14
CA GLU A 307 -17.17 22.19 -15.59
C GLU A 307 -16.97 20.67 -15.60
N ARG A 308 -17.85 19.97 -14.89
CA ARG A 308 -17.86 18.50 -14.78
C ARG A 308 -19.15 17.94 -15.35
N LYS A 309 -19.09 16.73 -15.89
CA LYS A 309 -20.27 15.97 -16.33
C LYS A 309 -20.65 14.98 -15.25
N LEU A 310 -21.84 15.15 -14.70
CA LEU A 310 -22.35 14.28 -13.64
C LEU A 310 -22.66 12.88 -14.17
N ASN A 311 -22.50 11.89 -13.31
CA ASN A 311 -22.97 10.53 -13.54
C ASN A 311 -24.33 10.34 -12.83
N GLU A 312 -25.17 9.45 -13.32
CA GLU A 312 -26.48 9.12 -12.73
C GLU A 312 -26.39 8.63 -11.27
N ARG A 313 -25.19 8.25 -10.80
CA ARG A 313 -24.92 7.82 -9.44
C ARG A 313 -24.18 8.88 -8.61
N ASP A 314 -24.04 10.09 -9.11
CA ASP A 314 -23.55 11.20 -8.30
C ASP A 314 -24.69 11.79 -7.50
N LEU A 315 -24.56 11.77 -6.18
CA LEU A 315 -25.52 12.36 -5.30
C LEU A 315 -25.32 13.89 -5.29
N MET A 316 -26.39 14.62 -5.49
CA MET A 316 -26.37 16.07 -5.56
C MET A 316 -27.29 16.69 -4.51
N ILE A 317 -26.86 17.82 -4.00
CA ILE A 317 -27.72 18.72 -3.23
C ILE A 317 -28.23 19.76 -4.20
N CYS A 318 -29.53 19.86 -4.37
CA CYS A 318 -30.20 20.72 -5.34
C CYS A 318 -31.16 21.69 -4.63
N ASN A 319 -31.46 22.81 -5.29
CA ASN A 319 -32.68 23.55 -5.03
C ASN A 319 -33.80 23.09 -6.01
N LYS A 320 -34.91 23.80 -6.11
CA LYS A 320 -36.00 23.41 -7.04
C LYS A 320 -35.63 23.53 -8.51
N GLU A 321 -34.61 24.27 -8.87
CA GLU A 321 -34.28 24.62 -10.25
C GLU A 321 -32.98 23.94 -10.71
N GLU A 322 -31.96 23.86 -9.85
CA GLU A 322 -30.62 23.48 -10.24
C GLU A 322 -29.85 22.73 -9.13
N ALA A 323 -28.76 22.08 -9.50
CA ALA A 323 -27.81 21.46 -8.58
C ALA A 323 -26.92 22.52 -7.92
N MET A 324 -26.67 22.37 -6.62
CA MET A 324 -25.89 23.33 -5.81
C MET A 324 -24.56 22.74 -5.31
N CYS A 325 -24.50 21.44 -5.06
CA CYS A 325 -23.30 20.82 -4.47
C CYS A 325 -23.24 19.34 -4.84
N ILE A 326 -22.04 18.81 -5.07
CA ILE A 326 -21.81 17.35 -5.10
C ILE A 326 -21.73 16.87 -3.66
N ALA A 327 -22.75 16.15 -3.23
CA ALA A 327 -22.96 15.77 -1.84
C ALA A 327 -21.72 15.07 -1.20
N GLY A 328 -21.18 15.66 -0.16
CA GLY A 328 -20.04 15.15 0.58
C GLY A 328 -18.71 15.18 -0.18
N VAL A 329 -18.64 15.80 -1.36
CA VAL A 329 -17.44 15.87 -2.18
C VAL A 329 -17.00 17.31 -2.40
N PHE A 330 -17.80 18.14 -3.11
CA PHE A 330 -17.37 19.49 -3.46
C PHE A 330 -18.54 20.43 -3.77
N GLY A 331 -18.46 21.67 -3.29
CA GLY A 331 -19.48 22.68 -3.52
C GLY A 331 -19.54 23.17 -4.98
N GLY A 332 -20.69 23.73 -5.35
CA GLY A 332 -20.88 24.44 -6.62
C GLY A 332 -20.45 25.91 -6.51
N LEU A 333 -20.09 26.49 -7.66
CA LEU A 333 -19.54 27.84 -7.75
C LEU A 333 -20.52 28.91 -7.22
N ASP A 334 -21.81 28.77 -7.51
CA ASP A 334 -22.81 29.83 -7.30
C ASP A 334 -23.59 29.71 -5.99
N SER A 335 -23.44 28.63 -5.22
CA SER A 335 -24.28 28.32 -4.07
C SER A 335 -23.65 28.64 -2.70
N GLY A 336 -22.35 28.91 -2.66
CA GLY A 336 -21.62 29.20 -1.44
C GLY A 336 -21.87 30.59 -0.87
N SER A 337 -21.49 30.79 0.39
CA SER A 337 -21.54 32.11 1.05
C SER A 337 -20.50 33.08 0.49
N THR A 338 -20.86 34.33 0.37
CA THR A 338 -20.01 35.44 -0.09
C THR A 338 -20.01 36.56 0.95
N GLU A 339 -19.20 37.61 0.76
CA GLU A 339 -19.16 38.76 1.65
C GLU A 339 -20.52 39.50 1.74
N THR A 340 -21.39 39.31 0.75
CA THR A 340 -22.70 39.96 0.69
C THR A 340 -23.82 39.13 1.29
N THR A 341 -23.55 37.87 1.64
CA THR A 341 -24.52 36.91 2.22
C THR A 341 -25.05 37.43 3.56
N LYS A 342 -26.36 37.45 3.72
CA LYS A 342 -27.08 37.87 4.93
C LYS A 342 -27.75 36.74 5.68
N ASP A 343 -28.19 35.76 4.97
CA ASP A 343 -28.95 34.63 5.50
C ASP A 343 -28.28 33.33 5.04
N VAL A 344 -28.10 32.40 5.97
CA VAL A 344 -27.39 31.15 5.66
C VAL A 344 -28.21 29.92 6.04
N PHE A 345 -28.04 28.86 5.27
CA PHE A 345 -28.50 27.52 5.57
C PHE A 345 -27.30 26.63 5.87
N LEU A 346 -27.18 26.18 7.12
CA LEU A 346 -26.14 25.26 7.55
C LEU A 346 -26.59 23.82 7.33
N GLU A 347 -25.75 23.03 6.66
CA GLU A 347 -25.92 21.62 6.39
C GLU A 347 -25.03 20.77 7.28
N SER A 348 -25.59 19.70 7.85
CA SER A 348 -24.85 18.62 8.48
C SER A 348 -25.49 17.30 8.10
N ALA A 349 -24.79 16.47 7.34
CA ALA A 349 -25.35 15.25 6.78
C ALA A 349 -24.48 14.02 7.05
N TYR A 350 -25.09 12.84 6.89
CA TYR A 350 -24.40 11.58 6.78
C TYR A 350 -24.64 11.00 5.38
N PHE A 351 -23.60 11.00 4.57
CA PHE A 351 -23.64 10.40 3.23
C PHE A 351 -23.01 9.02 3.24
N HIS A 352 -23.54 8.10 2.43
CA HIS A 352 -23.04 6.73 2.38
C HIS A 352 -21.62 6.67 1.82
N PRO A 353 -20.64 6.09 2.54
CA PRO A 353 -19.21 6.11 2.19
C PRO A 353 -18.89 5.66 0.77
N THR A 354 -19.54 4.60 0.30
CA THR A 354 -19.30 4.05 -1.04
C THR A 354 -19.75 5.00 -2.16
N TRP A 355 -20.85 5.74 -1.93
CA TRP A 355 -21.35 6.73 -2.90
C TRP A 355 -20.36 7.88 -3.03
N VAL A 356 -19.94 8.47 -1.91
CA VAL A 356 -18.96 9.56 -1.89
C VAL A 356 -17.63 9.12 -2.52
N ARG A 357 -17.10 7.96 -2.14
CA ARG A 357 -15.83 7.43 -2.68
C ARG A 357 -15.88 7.24 -4.20
N LYS A 358 -16.97 6.68 -4.73
CA LYS A 358 -17.11 6.46 -6.18
C LYS A 358 -17.21 7.77 -6.94
N THR A 359 -17.96 8.74 -6.42
CA THR A 359 -18.11 10.07 -7.01
C THR A 359 -16.79 10.85 -6.96
N ALA A 360 -16.14 10.92 -5.80
CA ALA A 360 -14.86 11.59 -5.64
C ALA A 360 -13.79 11.05 -6.61
N ARG A 361 -13.66 9.73 -6.72
CA ARG A 361 -12.74 9.09 -7.68
C ARG A 361 -13.08 9.35 -9.14
N ARG A 362 -14.35 9.34 -9.49
CA ARG A 362 -14.82 9.59 -10.86
C ARG A 362 -14.43 10.98 -11.33
N HIS A 363 -14.58 11.96 -10.47
CA HIS A 363 -14.24 13.34 -10.75
C HIS A 363 -12.80 13.75 -10.43
N GLY A 364 -11.99 12.83 -9.86
CA GLY A 364 -10.62 13.12 -9.45
C GLY A 364 -10.53 14.15 -8.31
N LEU A 365 -11.56 14.22 -7.46
CA LEU A 365 -11.66 15.16 -6.35
C LEU A 365 -11.25 14.47 -5.04
N ASN A 366 -10.28 15.06 -4.34
CA ASN A 366 -9.87 14.64 -3.00
C ASN A 366 -9.94 15.85 -2.07
N THR A 367 -10.98 15.91 -1.27
CA THR A 367 -11.24 17.01 -0.34
C THR A 367 -11.28 16.51 1.10
N ASP A 368 -11.13 17.43 2.07
CA ASP A 368 -11.27 17.10 3.48
C ASP A 368 -12.62 16.47 3.84
N ALA A 369 -13.68 16.88 3.14
CA ALA A 369 -15.01 16.29 3.28
C ALA A 369 -15.07 14.87 2.71
N SER A 370 -14.64 14.67 1.46
CA SER A 370 -14.66 13.36 0.82
C SER A 370 -13.77 12.36 1.55
N PHE A 371 -12.60 12.79 2.03
CA PHE A 371 -11.69 11.99 2.85
C PHE A 371 -12.37 11.38 4.09
N ARG A 372 -13.22 12.17 4.77
CA ARG A 372 -13.93 11.72 5.98
C ARG A 372 -15.16 10.89 5.62
N PHE A 373 -16.01 11.37 4.73
CA PHE A 373 -17.22 10.65 4.32
C PHE A 373 -16.92 9.27 3.72
N GLU A 374 -15.88 9.14 2.88
CA GLU A 374 -15.56 7.87 2.24
C GLU A 374 -15.07 6.78 3.21
N ARG A 375 -14.57 7.20 4.39
CA ARG A 375 -14.15 6.30 5.47
C ARG A 375 -15.29 5.98 6.44
N GLY A 376 -16.31 6.81 6.46
CA GLY A 376 -17.42 6.79 7.41
C GLY A 376 -17.21 7.79 8.54
N ILE A 377 -18.22 8.57 8.79
CA ILE A 377 -18.26 9.54 9.91
C ILE A 377 -19.27 9.05 10.98
N ASP A 378 -19.31 9.70 12.14
CA ASP A 378 -20.30 9.43 13.16
C ASP A 378 -21.71 9.91 12.72
N PRO A 379 -22.66 9.01 12.41
CA PRO A 379 -24.01 9.40 11.99
C PRO A 379 -24.78 10.09 13.11
N ASN A 380 -24.38 9.94 14.38
CA ASN A 380 -25.00 10.57 15.54
C ASN A 380 -24.44 11.95 15.84
N ALA A 381 -23.26 12.30 15.30
CA ALA A 381 -22.67 13.62 15.50
C ALA A 381 -23.34 14.74 14.70
N THR A 382 -24.14 14.43 13.67
CA THR A 382 -24.72 15.40 12.74
C THR A 382 -25.46 16.53 13.46
N ILE A 383 -26.34 16.21 14.39
CA ILE A 383 -27.14 17.23 15.10
C ILE A 383 -26.29 18.02 16.10
N TYR A 384 -25.38 17.38 16.80
CA TYR A 384 -24.48 18.04 17.72
C TYR A 384 -23.61 19.07 16.98
N CYS A 385 -22.98 18.67 15.89
CA CYS A 385 -22.12 19.55 15.11
C CYS A 385 -22.91 20.67 14.44
N LEU A 386 -24.13 20.42 13.99
CA LEU A 386 -25.01 21.46 13.44
C LEU A 386 -25.38 22.52 14.49
N LYS A 387 -25.75 22.11 15.70
CA LYS A 387 -26.04 23.02 16.82
C LYS A 387 -24.82 23.86 17.19
N LEU A 388 -23.64 23.22 17.29
CA LEU A 388 -22.39 23.91 17.58
C LEU A 388 -22.04 24.94 16.50
N ALA A 389 -22.16 24.58 15.22
CA ALA A 389 -21.96 25.49 14.11
C ALA A 389 -22.90 26.70 14.15
N ALA A 390 -24.19 26.46 14.41
CA ALA A 390 -25.18 27.52 14.51
C ALA A 390 -24.89 28.50 15.67
N LEU A 391 -24.45 27.98 16.81
CA LEU A 391 -24.02 28.80 17.95
C LEU A 391 -22.77 29.60 17.62
N MET A 392 -21.78 29.00 16.97
CA MET A 392 -20.56 29.70 16.54
C MET A 392 -20.86 30.76 15.50
N VAL A 393 -21.74 30.50 14.51
CA VAL A 393 -22.16 31.48 13.51
C VAL A 393 -22.88 32.67 14.22
N LYS A 394 -23.79 32.37 15.14
CA LYS A 394 -24.47 33.40 15.94
C LYS A 394 -23.46 34.27 16.72
N GLU A 395 -22.46 33.67 17.34
CA GLU A 395 -21.43 34.36 18.13
C GLU A 395 -20.48 35.20 17.26
N LEU A 396 -19.96 34.62 16.16
CA LEU A 396 -18.89 35.21 15.38
C LEU A 396 -19.36 36.02 14.16
N ALA A 397 -20.50 35.65 13.58
CA ALA A 397 -21.09 36.35 12.45
C ALA A 397 -22.36 37.15 12.79
N GLY A 398 -22.88 37.02 14.00
CA GLY A 398 -24.17 37.59 14.40
C GLY A 398 -25.35 36.78 13.82
N GLY A 399 -26.51 37.46 13.77
CA GLY A 399 -27.73 36.82 13.28
C GLY A 399 -28.52 36.05 14.32
N THR A 400 -29.64 35.48 13.91
CA THR A 400 -30.58 34.76 14.77
C THR A 400 -30.86 33.42 14.16
N ILE A 401 -31.03 32.37 15.01
CA ILE A 401 -31.42 31.03 14.58
C ILE A 401 -32.90 31.10 14.22
N SER A 402 -33.21 30.91 12.92
CA SER A 402 -34.47 31.29 12.31
C SER A 402 -35.31 30.12 11.76
N SER A 403 -35.01 28.90 12.14
CA SER A 403 -35.84 27.71 11.90
C SER A 403 -35.61 26.66 12.96
N GLU A 404 -36.54 25.74 13.07
CA GLU A 404 -36.27 24.42 13.69
C GLU A 404 -35.24 23.65 12.89
N ILE A 405 -34.50 22.75 13.54
CA ILE A 405 -33.64 21.82 12.82
C ILE A 405 -34.49 20.90 11.97
N LYS A 406 -34.26 20.95 10.67
CA LYS A 406 -34.82 19.97 9.74
C LYS A 406 -33.93 18.74 9.76
N ASP A 407 -34.39 17.66 10.38
CA ASP A 407 -33.66 16.39 10.48
C ASP A 407 -34.44 15.31 9.73
N VAL A 408 -33.99 15.00 8.52
CA VAL A 408 -34.53 13.90 7.72
C VAL A 408 -33.63 12.70 7.90
N CYS A 409 -34.10 11.72 8.68
CA CYS A 409 -33.36 10.50 9.03
C CYS A 409 -34.18 9.27 8.61
N ALA A 410 -33.70 8.52 7.62
CA ALA A 410 -34.41 7.32 7.14
C ALA A 410 -34.42 6.20 8.17
N ALA A 411 -33.32 6.01 8.89
CA ALA A 411 -33.21 5.08 10.01
C ALA A 411 -32.14 5.58 11.00
N PRO A 412 -32.47 5.69 12.31
CA PRO A 412 -31.46 6.00 13.31
C PRO A 412 -30.33 4.97 13.29
N ALA A 413 -29.10 5.45 13.36
CA ALA A 413 -27.93 4.56 13.48
C ALA A 413 -27.99 3.83 14.84
N LYS A 414 -27.76 2.53 14.80
CA LYS A 414 -27.73 1.68 15.99
C LYS A 414 -26.31 1.33 16.34
N ASP A 415 -26.06 1.20 17.63
CA ASP A 415 -24.80 0.66 18.12
C ASP A 415 -24.63 -0.79 17.67
N PHE A 416 -23.41 -1.23 17.47
CA PHE A 416 -23.12 -2.62 17.14
C PHE A 416 -23.10 -3.46 18.42
N ARG A 417 -23.98 -4.48 18.50
CA ARG A 417 -24.03 -5.38 19.62
C ARG A 417 -22.95 -6.44 19.50
N VAL A 418 -22.01 -6.50 20.46
CA VAL A 418 -20.89 -7.46 20.48
C VAL A 418 -20.91 -8.23 21.81
N GLU A 419 -20.86 -9.57 21.71
CA GLU A 419 -20.66 -10.46 22.85
C GLU A 419 -19.16 -10.78 22.98
N LEU A 420 -18.57 -10.51 24.13
CA LEU A 420 -17.15 -10.63 24.42
C LEU A 420 -16.90 -11.65 25.56
N ALA A 421 -16.40 -12.82 25.22
CA ALA A 421 -16.02 -13.82 26.22
C ALA A 421 -14.61 -13.56 26.78
N TYR A 422 -14.43 -13.55 28.10
CA TYR A 422 -13.14 -13.33 28.77
C TYR A 422 -12.10 -14.39 28.39
N GLU A 423 -12.51 -15.65 28.24
CA GLU A 423 -11.65 -16.74 27.80
C GLU A 423 -11.08 -16.46 26.42
N LYS A 424 -11.90 -15.95 25.50
CA LYS A 424 -11.48 -15.60 24.14
C LYS A 424 -10.49 -14.44 24.15
N VAL A 425 -10.73 -13.41 24.97
CA VAL A 425 -9.77 -12.29 25.16
C VAL A 425 -8.42 -12.84 25.56
N ASN A 426 -8.38 -13.64 26.63
CA ASN A 426 -7.14 -14.17 27.18
C ASN A 426 -6.43 -15.14 26.22
N SER A 427 -7.18 -15.98 25.52
CA SER A 427 -6.58 -16.96 24.60
C SER A 427 -6.01 -16.30 23.33
N LEU A 428 -6.68 -15.26 22.81
CA LEU A 428 -6.25 -14.56 21.60
C LEU A 428 -5.06 -13.64 21.89
N ILE A 429 -5.08 -12.93 23.02
CA ILE A 429 -3.96 -12.07 23.45
C ILE A 429 -2.76 -12.91 23.93
N GLY A 430 -3.01 -14.10 24.48
CA GLY A 430 -1.96 -14.97 25.04
C GLY A 430 -1.57 -14.60 26.48
N LYS A 431 -2.33 -13.69 27.12
CA LYS A 431 -2.13 -13.25 28.50
C LYS A 431 -3.50 -13.06 29.18
N VAL A 432 -3.54 -13.38 30.47
CA VAL A 432 -4.75 -13.11 31.27
C VAL A 432 -4.81 -11.62 31.60
N ILE A 433 -5.81 -10.94 31.08
CA ILE A 433 -6.07 -9.53 31.37
C ILE A 433 -7.14 -9.47 32.50
N PRO A 434 -6.88 -8.69 33.57
CA PRO A 434 -7.87 -8.52 34.62
C PRO A 434 -9.21 -7.96 34.10
N VAL A 435 -10.32 -8.49 34.56
CA VAL A 435 -11.67 -8.10 34.09
C VAL A 435 -11.91 -6.60 34.27
N ASP A 436 -11.47 -6.02 35.40
CA ASP A 436 -11.60 -4.58 35.64
C ASP A 436 -10.80 -3.74 34.65
N THR A 437 -9.65 -4.23 34.21
CA THR A 437 -8.85 -3.60 33.14
C THR A 437 -9.60 -3.64 31.81
N ILE A 438 -10.17 -4.80 31.45
CA ILE A 438 -10.97 -4.94 30.23
C ILE A 438 -12.14 -3.92 30.27
N LYS A 439 -12.89 -3.88 31.37
CA LYS A 439 -14.03 -2.95 31.54
C LYS A 439 -13.58 -1.49 31.47
N SER A 440 -12.47 -1.14 32.11
CA SER A 440 -11.91 0.21 32.06
C SER A 440 -11.55 0.62 30.64
N ILE A 441 -10.90 -0.26 29.88
CA ILE A 441 -10.51 0.02 28.50
C ILE A 441 -11.73 0.21 27.61
N VAL A 442 -12.68 -0.74 27.58
CA VAL A 442 -13.84 -0.62 26.71
C VAL A 442 -14.69 0.60 27.04
N THR A 443 -14.83 0.94 28.32
CA THR A 443 -15.59 2.12 28.78
C THR A 443 -14.86 3.42 28.40
N SER A 444 -13.52 3.46 28.49
CA SER A 444 -12.72 4.65 28.09
C SER A 444 -12.77 4.89 26.58
N LEU A 445 -13.07 3.86 25.78
CA LEU A 445 -13.32 3.93 24.33
C LEU A 445 -14.80 4.20 23.99
N GLU A 446 -15.60 4.62 24.99
CA GLU A 446 -17.03 4.93 24.83
C GLU A 446 -17.92 3.72 24.45
N MET A 447 -17.42 2.48 24.58
CA MET A 447 -18.23 1.27 24.43
C MET A 447 -19.10 1.08 25.71
N LYS A 448 -20.39 0.88 25.52
CA LYS A 448 -21.31 0.74 26.62
C LYS A 448 -21.46 -0.72 27.03
N ILE A 449 -21.20 -1.03 28.31
CA ILE A 449 -21.49 -2.34 28.88
C ILE A 449 -22.99 -2.43 29.12
N VAL A 450 -23.68 -3.33 28.42
CA VAL A 450 -25.12 -3.53 28.49
C VAL A 450 -25.48 -4.65 29.46
N ASP A 451 -24.66 -5.70 29.43
CA ASP A 451 -24.82 -6.86 30.34
C ASP A 451 -23.44 -7.41 30.72
N GLU A 452 -23.36 -7.94 31.94
CA GLU A 452 -22.14 -8.53 32.49
C GLU A 452 -22.47 -9.88 33.11
N THR A 453 -21.70 -10.90 32.74
CA THR A 453 -21.77 -12.24 33.32
C THR A 453 -20.43 -12.66 33.89
N ALA A 454 -20.36 -13.80 34.58
CA ALA A 454 -19.10 -14.37 35.03
C ALA A 454 -18.18 -14.77 33.85
N GLU A 455 -18.71 -14.97 32.65
CA GLU A 455 -18.01 -15.48 31.47
C GLU A 455 -17.64 -14.39 30.46
N GLY A 456 -18.28 -13.22 30.52
CA GLY A 456 -18.07 -12.18 29.54
C GLY A 456 -18.95 -10.95 29.65
N LEU A 457 -18.82 -10.06 28.66
CA LEU A 457 -19.57 -8.80 28.53
C LEU A 457 -20.40 -8.80 27.25
N THR A 458 -21.57 -8.13 27.33
CA THR A 458 -22.29 -7.68 26.14
C THR A 458 -22.10 -6.19 26.01
N LEU A 459 -21.56 -5.76 24.85
CA LEU A 459 -21.20 -4.38 24.57
C LEU A 459 -22.08 -3.79 23.48
N ASP A 460 -22.43 -2.52 23.62
CA ASP A 460 -22.92 -1.67 22.55
C ASP A 460 -21.74 -0.78 22.10
N VAL A 461 -21.24 -1.02 20.89
CA VAL A 461 -20.13 -0.29 20.28
C VAL A 461 -20.71 0.85 19.44
N PRO A 462 -20.23 2.11 19.62
CA PRO A 462 -20.76 3.26 18.90
C PRO A 462 -20.58 3.12 17.38
N PRO A 463 -21.54 3.60 16.56
CA PRO A 463 -21.52 3.40 15.11
C PRO A 463 -20.43 4.16 14.36
N TYR A 464 -19.75 5.11 15.01
CA TYR A 464 -18.54 5.74 14.44
C TYR A 464 -17.32 4.81 14.42
N ARG A 465 -17.34 3.70 15.21
CA ARG A 465 -16.37 2.63 15.11
C ARG A 465 -16.82 1.64 14.04
N VAL A 466 -16.67 2.08 12.78
CA VAL A 466 -17.12 1.31 11.59
C VAL A 466 -16.41 -0.04 11.44
N ASP A 467 -15.25 -0.19 12.03
CA ASP A 467 -14.36 -1.35 12.02
C ASP A 467 -14.62 -2.35 13.15
N VAL A 468 -15.28 -1.94 14.24
CA VAL A 468 -15.44 -2.75 15.45
C VAL A 468 -16.84 -3.35 15.53
N GLN A 469 -17.02 -4.50 14.87
CA GLN A 469 -18.33 -5.16 14.79
C GLN A 469 -18.32 -6.58 15.32
N ARG A 470 -17.15 -7.14 15.65
CA ARG A 470 -16.95 -8.51 16.13
C ARG A 470 -16.14 -8.49 17.43
N ASP A 471 -16.18 -9.60 18.13
CA ASP A 471 -15.42 -9.79 19.37
C ASP A 471 -13.89 -9.64 19.15
N CYS A 472 -13.36 -10.15 18.05
CA CYS A 472 -11.93 -10.01 17.74
C CYS A 472 -11.53 -8.54 17.51
N ASP A 473 -12.43 -7.70 16.99
CA ASP A 473 -12.16 -6.27 16.77
C ASP A 473 -12.11 -5.53 18.13
N VAL A 474 -13.00 -5.89 19.07
CA VAL A 474 -12.95 -5.38 20.46
C VAL A 474 -11.68 -5.86 21.17
N ILE A 475 -11.26 -7.11 20.94
CA ILE A 475 -10.02 -7.65 21.53
C ILE A 475 -8.79 -6.91 21.00
N GLU A 476 -8.79 -6.53 19.74
CA GLU A 476 -7.74 -5.68 19.16
C GLU A 476 -7.67 -4.33 19.88
N ASP A 477 -8.81 -3.68 20.09
CA ASP A 477 -8.89 -2.41 20.85
C ASP A 477 -8.39 -2.56 22.29
N ILE A 478 -8.77 -3.65 22.96
CA ILE A 478 -8.27 -3.94 24.30
C ILE A 478 -6.74 -4.08 24.27
N LEU A 479 -6.18 -4.82 23.32
CA LEU A 479 -4.76 -5.08 23.24
C LEU A 479 -3.96 -3.82 22.91
N ARG A 480 -4.42 -2.98 21.98
CA ARG A 480 -3.71 -1.75 21.61
C ARG A 480 -3.66 -0.75 22.78
N ILE A 481 -4.76 -0.62 23.57
CA ILE A 481 -4.79 0.27 24.74
C ILE A 481 -4.05 -0.34 25.92
N TYR A 482 -4.17 -1.65 26.14
CA TYR A 482 -3.37 -2.37 27.14
C TYR A 482 -1.86 -2.24 26.87
N GLY A 483 -1.48 -2.20 25.58
CA GLY A 483 -0.13 -2.09 25.08
C GLY A 483 0.47 -3.44 24.68
N TYR A 484 0.85 -3.56 23.41
CA TYR A 484 1.47 -4.78 22.84
C TYR A 484 2.73 -5.21 23.60
N ASN A 485 3.54 -4.25 24.04
CA ASN A 485 4.79 -4.50 24.76
C ASN A 485 4.57 -5.03 26.19
N ASN A 486 3.34 -4.97 26.70
CA ASN A 486 2.98 -5.52 28.01
C ASN A 486 2.60 -7.00 27.97
N VAL A 487 2.64 -7.60 26.76
CA VAL A 487 2.41 -9.04 26.56
C VAL A 487 3.76 -9.73 26.42
N GLU A 488 4.04 -10.67 27.34
CA GLU A 488 5.31 -11.39 27.37
C GLU A 488 5.42 -12.33 26.15
N ILE A 489 6.58 -12.30 25.49
CA ILE A 489 6.89 -13.27 24.44
C ILE A 489 7.32 -14.58 25.08
N PRO A 490 6.59 -15.69 24.86
CA PRO A 490 6.97 -16.97 25.45
C PRO A 490 8.32 -17.44 24.88
N THR A 491 9.19 -17.94 25.74
CA THR A 491 10.51 -18.48 25.36
C THR A 491 10.41 -19.85 24.67
N THR A 492 9.25 -20.51 24.76
CA THR A 492 9.03 -21.85 24.21
C THR A 492 7.68 -21.93 23.51
N LEU A 493 7.67 -22.49 22.31
CA LEU A 493 6.46 -22.83 21.56
C LEU A 493 6.15 -24.31 21.78
N LYS A 494 4.98 -24.62 22.36
CA LYS A 494 4.47 -26.00 22.42
C LYS A 494 3.59 -26.24 21.19
N SER A 495 4.03 -27.09 20.29
CA SER A 495 3.28 -27.47 19.10
C SER A 495 3.23 -28.96 18.94
N CYS A 496 2.05 -29.50 18.57
CA CYS A 496 1.92 -30.89 18.12
C CYS A 496 2.24 -30.96 16.63
N LEU A 497 3.46 -31.37 16.29
CA LEU A 497 3.91 -31.59 14.90
C LEU A 497 3.50 -32.98 14.39
N THR A 498 2.25 -33.37 14.55
CA THR A 498 1.79 -34.73 14.24
C THR A 498 1.27 -34.93 12.82
N THR A 499 1.02 -33.88 12.07
CA THR A 499 0.43 -33.97 10.74
C THR A 499 1.49 -33.86 9.66
N LYS A 500 1.62 -34.95 8.86
CA LYS A 500 2.32 -34.91 7.57
C LYS A 500 1.26 -34.67 6.49
N GLY A 501 1.07 -33.45 6.09
CA GLY A 501 0.13 -33.07 5.02
C GLY A 501 0.67 -33.43 3.62
N GLU A 502 -0.19 -33.31 2.62
CA GLU A 502 0.25 -33.43 1.22
C GLU A 502 1.29 -32.36 0.86
N TYR A 503 1.19 -31.18 1.43
CA TYR A 503 2.16 -30.08 1.26
C TYR A 503 3.55 -30.44 1.77
N ASP A 504 3.66 -31.10 2.93
CA ASP A 504 4.97 -31.49 3.49
C ASP A 504 5.69 -32.47 2.58
N LYS A 505 4.95 -33.42 1.99
CA LYS A 505 5.49 -34.38 1.02
C LYS A 505 5.93 -33.68 -0.26
N SER A 506 5.11 -32.75 -0.77
CA SER A 506 5.42 -31.96 -1.97
C SER A 506 6.68 -31.12 -1.75
N ASN A 507 6.75 -30.36 -0.66
CA ASN A 507 7.90 -29.52 -0.31
C ASN A 507 9.18 -30.35 -0.13
N LYS A 508 9.09 -31.52 0.52
CA LYS A 508 10.24 -32.42 0.67
C LYS A 508 10.77 -32.89 -0.68
N LEU A 509 9.89 -33.25 -1.61
CA LEU A 509 10.28 -33.71 -2.95
C LEU A 509 10.83 -32.56 -3.80
N GLN A 510 10.25 -31.38 -3.67
CA GLN A 510 10.75 -30.14 -4.30
C GLN A 510 12.18 -29.84 -3.84
N ASN A 511 12.42 -29.80 -2.52
CA ASN A 511 13.76 -29.56 -1.97
C ASN A 511 14.75 -30.65 -2.39
N LEU A 512 14.33 -31.91 -2.44
CA LEU A 512 15.17 -33.03 -2.89
C LEU A 512 15.67 -32.84 -4.33
N VAL A 513 14.80 -32.34 -5.23
CA VAL A 513 15.15 -32.05 -6.63
C VAL A 513 15.96 -30.76 -6.71
N ALA A 514 15.58 -29.72 -5.96
CA ALA A 514 16.30 -28.45 -5.91
C ALA A 514 17.76 -28.64 -5.45
N GLU A 515 17.99 -29.39 -4.37
CA GLU A 515 19.34 -29.73 -3.88
C GLU A 515 20.17 -30.46 -4.94
N GLN A 516 19.56 -31.40 -5.69
CA GLN A 516 20.24 -32.08 -6.78
C GLN A 516 20.63 -31.10 -7.91
N LEU A 517 19.71 -30.23 -8.31
CA LEU A 517 19.98 -29.25 -9.37
C LEU A 517 21.08 -28.26 -8.95
N VAL A 518 21.05 -27.78 -7.72
CA VAL A 518 22.10 -26.92 -7.14
C VAL A 518 23.45 -27.67 -7.15
N GLY A 519 23.44 -28.96 -6.76
CA GLY A 519 24.62 -29.81 -6.84
C GLY A 519 25.17 -30.01 -8.25
N CYS A 520 24.32 -29.84 -9.30
CA CYS A 520 24.70 -29.84 -10.70
C CYS A 520 25.08 -28.47 -11.26
N GLY A 521 25.14 -27.42 -10.40
CA GLY A 521 25.55 -26.08 -10.75
C GLY A 521 24.42 -25.19 -11.28
N PHE A 522 23.17 -25.54 -11.03
CA PHE A 522 22.05 -24.66 -11.30
C PHE A 522 21.90 -23.60 -10.21
N ASN A 523 21.44 -22.40 -10.59
CA ASN A 523 20.98 -21.38 -9.69
C ASN A 523 19.45 -21.34 -9.71
N GLU A 524 18.85 -21.26 -8.53
CA GLU A 524 17.42 -21.03 -8.41
C GLU A 524 17.09 -19.60 -8.75
N ILE A 525 16.06 -19.39 -9.57
CA ILE A 525 15.51 -18.09 -9.88
C ILE A 525 14.07 -18.00 -9.41
N LEU A 526 13.62 -16.81 -9.11
CA LEU A 526 12.24 -16.51 -8.73
C LEU A 526 11.76 -15.31 -9.52
N ASN A 527 10.93 -15.57 -10.52
CA ASN A 527 10.38 -14.51 -11.36
C ASN A 527 8.97 -14.14 -10.93
N ASN A 528 8.53 -12.93 -11.30
CA ASN A 528 7.17 -12.46 -11.02
C ASN A 528 6.14 -13.36 -11.71
N SER A 529 5.04 -13.64 -11.04
CA SER A 529 3.87 -14.31 -11.64
C SER A 529 3.15 -13.41 -12.66
N LEU A 530 3.31 -12.08 -12.55
CA LEU A 530 2.84 -11.13 -13.54
C LEU A 530 3.83 -11.03 -14.68
N THR A 531 3.30 -10.95 -15.88
CA THR A 531 4.08 -10.93 -17.13
C THR A 531 3.42 -10.00 -18.16
N ARG A 532 4.13 -9.78 -19.25
CA ARG A 532 3.63 -9.02 -20.39
C ARG A 532 2.73 -9.91 -21.27
N ALA A 533 1.45 -9.55 -21.45
CA ALA A 533 0.52 -10.29 -22.31
C ALA A 533 1.02 -10.43 -23.75
N ALA A 534 1.73 -9.44 -24.27
CA ALA A 534 2.29 -9.44 -25.62
C ALA A 534 3.28 -10.60 -25.91
N TYR A 535 3.86 -11.23 -24.88
CA TYR A 535 4.70 -12.44 -25.09
C TYR A 535 3.90 -13.62 -25.65
N TYR A 536 2.61 -13.62 -25.46
CA TYR A 536 1.68 -14.69 -25.87
C TYR A 536 1.00 -14.40 -27.22
N ASP A 537 1.28 -13.25 -27.82
CA ASP A 537 0.73 -12.92 -29.12
C ASP A 537 1.29 -13.88 -30.20
N ASN A 538 0.42 -14.46 -30.98
CA ASN A 538 0.76 -15.41 -32.04
C ASN A 538 1.43 -16.73 -31.56
N LEU A 539 1.18 -17.15 -30.31
CA LEU A 539 1.55 -18.45 -29.82
C LEU A 539 0.36 -19.41 -29.83
N GLU A 540 0.57 -20.60 -30.42
CA GLU A 540 -0.42 -21.69 -30.42
C GLU A 540 -0.34 -22.53 -29.15
N SER A 541 0.87 -22.74 -28.62
CA SER A 541 1.10 -23.52 -27.39
C SER A 541 0.56 -22.85 -26.14
N TYR A 542 0.58 -21.51 -26.10
CA TYR A 542 0.07 -20.69 -25.00
C TYR A 542 -0.80 -19.56 -25.53
N PRO A 543 -2.04 -19.86 -25.96
CA PRO A 543 -2.90 -18.88 -26.60
C PRO A 543 -3.24 -17.71 -25.68
N SER A 544 -3.19 -16.47 -26.21
CA SER A 544 -3.51 -15.24 -25.47
C SER A 544 -4.93 -15.23 -24.91
N LYS A 545 -5.89 -15.94 -25.55
CA LYS A 545 -7.27 -16.10 -25.04
C LYS A 545 -7.36 -16.85 -23.69
N ASN A 546 -6.32 -17.59 -23.33
CA ASN A 546 -6.24 -18.32 -22.08
C ASN A 546 -5.49 -17.54 -20.98
N LEU A 547 -5.09 -16.30 -21.24
CA LEU A 547 -4.44 -15.44 -20.24
C LEU A 547 -5.43 -14.98 -19.17
N VAL A 548 -4.95 -14.95 -17.95
CA VAL A 548 -5.58 -14.24 -16.85
C VAL A 548 -5.13 -12.79 -16.91
N MET A 549 -5.98 -11.92 -17.46
CA MET A 549 -5.69 -10.49 -17.58
C MET A 549 -6.00 -9.76 -16.29
N LEU A 550 -5.18 -8.77 -15.94
CA LEU A 550 -5.43 -7.91 -14.80
C LEU A 550 -6.40 -6.80 -15.17
N LEU A 551 -7.32 -6.49 -14.25
CA LEU A 551 -8.28 -5.40 -14.41
C LEU A 551 -7.61 -4.02 -14.36
N ASN A 552 -6.67 -3.84 -13.42
CA ASN A 552 -5.95 -2.59 -13.18
C ASN A 552 -4.44 -2.86 -13.10
N PRO A 553 -3.75 -3.11 -14.22
CA PRO A 553 -2.32 -3.38 -14.20
C PRO A 553 -1.52 -2.13 -13.84
N LEU A 554 -0.42 -2.31 -13.10
CA LEU A 554 0.51 -1.23 -12.78
C LEU A 554 1.26 -0.70 -14.02
N SER A 555 1.50 -1.57 -15.00
CA SER A 555 2.14 -1.24 -16.27
C SER A 555 1.73 -2.22 -17.36
N ALA A 556 2.04 -1.89 -18.62
CA ALA A 556 1.85 -2.80 -19.74
C ALA A 556 2.74 -4.05 -19.66
N ASP A 557 3.83 -3.98 -18.90
CA ASP A 557 4.77 -5.09 -18.72
C ASP A 557 4.31 -6.12 -17.68
N LEU A 558 3.31 -5.75 -16.85
CA LEU A 558 2.77 -6.58 -15.77
C LEU A 558 1.24 -6.63 -15.85
N ASN A 559 0.70 -6.91 -17.04
CA ASN A 559 -0.74 -6.81 -17.32
C ASN A 559 -1.46 -8.16 -17.40
N ALA A 560 -0.74 -9.27 -17.27
CA ALA A 560 -1.31 -10.62 -17.28
C ALA A 560 -0.57 -11.55 -16.31
N MET A 561 -1.20 -12.68 -15.95
CA MET A 561 -0.53 -13.74 -15.20
C MET A 561 0.08 -14.77 -16.17
N ARG A 562 1.27 -15.28 -15.85
CA ARG A 562 2.05 -16.18 -16.70
C ARG A 562 1.37 -17.53 -16.92
N GLN A 563 1.32 -18.02 -18.18
CA GLN A 563 0.89 -19.38 -18.53
C GLN A 563 2.06 -20.39 -18.50
N THR A 564 3.29 -19.92 -18.51
CA THR A 564 4.53 -20.74 -18.51
C THR A 564 5.63 -19.99 -17.76
N LEU A 565 6.60 -20.75 -17.23
CA LEU A 565 7.81 -20.19 -16.61
C LEU A 565 8.84 -19.71 -17.66
N LEU A 566 8.69 -20.12 -18.91
CA LEU A 566 9.66 -19.87 -20.00
C LEU A 566 10.11 -18.41 -20.08
N PHE A 567 9.16 -17.49 -20.16
CA PHE A 567 9.47 -16.07 -20.44
C PHE A 567 10.23 -15.38 -19.31
N GLY A 568 9.87 -15.65 -18.05
CA GLY A 568 10.60 -15.14 -16.89
C GLY A 568 12.06 -15.63 -16.87
N GLY A 569 12.29 -16.89 -17.24
CA GLY A 569 13.63 -17.43 -17.38
C GLY A 569 14.41 -16.79 -18.54
N LEU A 570 13.76 -16.53 -19.68
CA LEU A 570 14.40 -15.81 -20.80
C LEU A 570 14.74 -14.36 -20.43
N GLU A 571 13.88 -13.66 -19.70
CA GLU A 571 14.19 -12.33 -19.14
C GLU A 571 15.43 -12.38 -18.24
N SER A 572 15.49 -13.38 -17.36
CA SER A 572 16.62 -13.60 -16.46
C SER A 572 17.91 -13.90 -17.22
N ILE A 573 17.85 -14.69 -18.29
CA ILE A 573 19.00 -14.97 -19.18
C ILE A 573 19.46 -13.70 -19.88
N SER A 574 18.55 -12.96 -20.52
CA SER A 574 18.85 -11.68 -21.18
C SER A 574 19.49 -10.69 -20.22
N HIS A 575 18.92 -10.56 -19.01
CA HIS A 575 19.45 -9.68 -17.97
C HIS A 575 20.91 -10.00 -17.60
N ASN A 576 21.24 -11.29 -17.46
CA ASN A 576 22.58 -11.75 -17.12
C ASN A 576 23.54 -11.66 -18.31
N ALA A 577 23.10 -12.02 -19.51
CA ALA A 577 23.90 -11.91 -20.73
C ALA A 577 24.36 -10.47 -20.99
N ASN A 578 23.48 -9.49 -20.81
CA ASN A 578 23.78 -8.06 -20.88
C ASN A 578 24.84 -7.60 -19.86
N ARG A 579 25.07 -8.40 -18.80
CA ARG A 579 26.11 -8.18 -17.78
C ARG A 579 27.32 -9.09 -17.97
N LYS A 580 27.45 -9.69 -19.16
CA LYS A 580 28.55 -10.59 -19.58
C LYS A 580 28.60 -11.92 -18.82
N ASN A 581 27.46 -12.33 -18.26
CA ASN A 581 27.27 -13.65 -17.64
C ASN A 581 26.36 -14.46 -18.57
N ALA A 582 26.92 -15.13 -19.57
CA ALA A 582 26.13 -15.82 -20.59
C ALA A 582 26.07 -17.35 -20.41
N ASP A 583 26.92 -17.92 -19.54
CA ASP A 583 26.98 -19.35 -19.25
C ASP A 583 26.14 -19.66 -18.03
N LEU A 584 24.86 -20.07 -18.25
CA LEU A 584 23.86 -20.10 -17.21
C LEU A 584 23.12 -21.44 -17.14
N LYS A 585 22.85 -21.87 -15.92
CA LYS A 585 21.94 -22.95 -15.60
C LYS A 585 20.97 -22.46 -14.56
N PHE A 586 19.70 -22.35 -14.91
CA PHE A 586 18.65 -21.85 -14.03
C PHE A 586 17.55 -22.88 -13.82
N PHE A 587 16.94 -22.87 -12.63
CA PHE A 587 15.70 -23.56 -12.39
C PHE A 587 14.75 -22.67 -11.59
N GLU A 588 13.44 -22.89 -11.76
CA GLU A 588 12.39 -22.21 -11.02
C GLU A 588 11.24 -23.16 -10.75
N PHE A 589 10.77 -23.19 -9.50
CA PHE A 589 9.48 -23.75 -9.16
C PHE A 589 8.45 -22.63 -9.08
N GLY A 590 7.33 -22.75 -9.79
CA GLY A 590 6.35 -21.69 -9.79
C GLY A 590 4.98 -22.08 -10.34
N ASN A 591 3.97 -21.29 -9.97
CA ASN A 591 2.63 -21.43 -10.51
C ASN A 591 2.53 -20.83 -11.92
N CYS A 592 1.78 -21.51 -12.77
CA CYS A 592 1.30 -21.06 -14.06
C CYS A 592 -0.22 -20.96 -14.02
N TYR A 593 -0.80 -19.96 -14.66
CA TYR A 593 -2.20 -19.59 -14.52
C TYR A 593 -2.91 -19.65 -15.86
N HIS A 594 -4.13 -20.15 -15.87
CA HIS A 594 -4.91 -20.32 -17.10
C HIS A 594 -6.35 -19.86 -16.89
N PHE A 595 -6.88 -19.19 -17.90
CA PHE A 595 -8.29 -18.86 -18.02
C PHE A 595 -8.96 -19.73 -19.07
N ASN A 596 -10.20 -20.18 -18.80
CA ASN A 596 -10.99 -20.95 -19.75
C ASN A 596 -12.41 -20.37 -19.80
N GLU A 597 -12.72 -19.68 -20.89
CA GLU A 597 -14.03 -19.05 -21.13
C GLU A 597 -15.20 -20.05 -21.05
N GLU A 598 -15.02 -21.28 -21.53
CA GLU A 598 -16.07 -22.32 -21.54
C GLU A 598 -16.48 -22.77 -20.11
N LYS A 599 -15.61 -22.56 -19.13
CA LYS A 599 -15.86 -22.91 -17.72
C LYS A 599 -16.42 -21.75 -16.90
N LYS A 600 -16.71 -20.62 -17.53
CA LYS A 600 -17.26 -19.44 -16.85
C LYS A 600 -18.60 -19.73 -16.23
N ASN A 601 -18.74 -19.48 -14.95
CA ASN A 601 -19.97 -19.76 -14.21
C ASN A 601 -20.27 -18.59 -13.26
N PRO A 602 -21.41 -17.92 -13.37
CA PRO A 602 -21.80 -16.79 -12.50
C PRO A 602 -21.85 -17.15 -11.01
N GLU A 603 -22.25 -18.39 -10.70
CA GLU A 603 -22.35 -18.87 -9.30
C GLU A 603 -20.97 -19.30 -8.73
N LYS A 604 -20.03 -19.65 -9.61
CA LYS A 604 -18.68 -20.09 -9.24
C LYS A 604 -17.65 -19.34 -10.06
N VAL A 605 -17.43 -18.10 -9.73
CA VAL A 605 -16.55 -17.17 -10.48
C VAL A 605 -15.16 -17.76 -10.76
N LEU A 606 -14.59 -18.50 -9.82
CA LEU A 606 -13.26 -19.11 -9.97
C LEU A 606 -13.25 -20.38 -10.84
N ALA A 607 -14.37 -20.90 -11.29
CA ALA A 607 -14.41 -22.12 -12.11
C ALA A 607 -13.70 -21.96 -13.47
N ALA A 608 -13.62 -20.73 -13.98
CA ALA A 608 -12.93 -20.41 -15.23
C ALA A 608 -11.41 -20.33 -15.09
N TYR A 609 -10.87 -20.34 -13.88
CA TYR A 609 -9.45 -20.15 -13.60
C TYR A 609 -8.83 -21.45 -13.09
N SER A 610 -7.59 -21.71 -13.46
CA SER A 610 -6.82 -22.82 -12.93
C SER A 610 -5.36 -22.44 -12.70
N GLU A 611 -4.76 -23.11 -11.70
CA GLU A 611 -3.34 -22.97 -11.36
C GLU A 611 -2.68 -24.33 -11.44
N ASP A 612 -1.54 -24.38 -12.11
CA ASP A 612 -0.70 -25.56 -12.19
C ASP A 612 0.73 -25.20 -11.76
N TYR A 613 1.31 -26.05 -10.89
CA TYR A 613 2.65 -25.84 -10.37
C TYR A 613 3.67 -26.55 -11.27
N HIS A 614 4.69 -25.84 -11.70
CA HIS A 614 5.68 -26.28 -12.67
C HIS A 614 7.11 -26.17 -12.12
N LEU A 615 8.03 -26.97 -12.69
CA LEU A 615 9.46 -26.80 -12.58
C LEU A 615 10.01 -26.49 -13.97
N GLY A 616 10.63 -25.32 -14.13
CA GLY A 616 11.36 -24.93 -15.33
C GLY A 616 12.86 -25.12 -15.16
N LEU A 617 13.54 -25.61 -16.21
CA LEU A 617 15.01 -25.66 -16.28
C LEU A 617 15.47 -24.91 -17.53
N TRP A 618 16.50 -24.09 -17.40
CA TRP A 618 17.16 -23.39 -18.53
C TRP A 618 18.65 -23.66 -18.49
N VAL A 619 19.21 -24.00 -19.65
CA VAL A 619 20.65 -24.18 -19.85
C VAL A 619 21.06 -23.38 -21.09
N THR A 620 22.11 -22.57 -20.98
CA THR A 620 22.63 -21.79 -22.12
C THR A 620 24.12 -21.49 -21.96
N GLY A 621 24.76 -21.15 -23.07
CA GLY A 621 26.18 -20.77 -23.08
C GLY A 621 27.12 -21.96 -23.10
N LYS A 622 28.22 -21.86 -22.38
CA LYS A 622 29.27 -22.90 -22.33
C LYS A 622 29.02 -23.87 -21.21
N ARG A 623 29.13 -25.16 -21.50
CA ARG A 623 29.17 -26.23 -20.52
C ARG A 623 30.49 -26.23 -19.77
N VAL A 624 31.59 -26.04 -20.52
CA VAL A 624 32.96 -26.00 -20.00
C VAL A 624 33.65 -24.78 -20.60
N ALA A 625 34.16 -23.90 -19.73
CA ALA A 625 34.94 -22.76 -20.15
C ALA A 625 36.35 -23.18 -20.55
N ASN A 626 36.98 -22.45 -21.51
CA ASN A 626 38.33 -22.70 -21.96
C ASN A 626 39.35 -22.67 -20.82
N SER A 627 40.17 -23.66 -20.74
CA SER A 627 41.30 -23.74 -19.83
C SER A 627 42.50 -24.38 -20.50
N TRP A 628 43.63 -24.38 -19.82
CA TRP A 628 44.84 -25.06 -20.31
C TRP A 628 44.64 -26.56 -20.52
N ALA A 629 43.69 -27.15 -19.79
CA ALA A 629 43.48 -28.60 -19.77
C ALA A 629 42.29 -29.01 -20.65
N HIS A 630 41.42 -28.08 -21.04
CA HIS A 630 40.18 -28.40 -21.74
C HIS A 630 39.77 -27.23 -22.68
N PRO A 631 39.45 -27.52 -23.96
CA PRO A 631 38.88 -26.51 -24.85
C PRO A 631 37.46 -26.13 -24.46
N ASP A 632 36.95 -25.02 -25.00
CA ASP A 632 35.56 -24.63 -24.85
C ASP A 632 34.60 -25.75 -25.30
N GLU A 633 33.58 -25.99 -24.53
CA GLU A 633 32.48 -26.87 -24.92
C GLU A 633 31.16 -26.15 -24.68
N ASN A 634 30.34 -26.01 -25.72
CA ASN A 634 29.01 -25.43 -25.58
C ASN A 634 28.03 -26.40 -24.91
N SER A 635 27.09 -25.84 -24.20
CA SER A 635 25.93 -26.59 -23.71
C SER A 635 25.18 -27.21 -24.88
N SER A 636 24.44 -28.30 -24.64
CA SER A 636 23.70 -29.01 -25.65
C SER A 636 22.35 -29.50 -25.13
N VAL A 637 21.47 -29.85 -26.04
CA VAL A 637 20.19 -30.50 -25.70
C VAL A 637 20.39 -31.81 -24.97
N TYR A 638 21.50 -32.52 -25.22
CA TYR A 638 21.84 -33.76 -24.54
C TYR A 638 22.19 -33.53 -23.06
N GLU A 639 22.85 -32.42 -22.76
CA GLU A 639 23.10 -32.03 -21.38
C GLU A 639 21.79 -31.76 -20.64
N LEU A 640 20.87 -30.98 -21.24
CA LEU A 640 19.53 -30.76 -20.67
C LEU A 640 18.78 -32.07 -20.49
N LYS A 641 18.82 -32.99 -21.50
CA LYS A 641 18.20 -34.28 -21.42
C LYS A 641 18.70 -35.11 -20.22
N ALA A 642 20.01 -35.09 -19.97
CA ALA A 642 20.61 -35.79 -18.82
C ALA A 642 20.07 -35.21 -17.49
N TYR A 643 19.89 -33.87 -17.37
CA TYR A 643 19.28 -33.30 -16.18
C TYR A 643 17.81 -33.68 -16.04
N VAL A 644 17.04 -33.70 -17.14
CA VAL A 644 15.65 -34.16 -17.14
C VAL A 644 15.55 -35.61 -16.67
N GLU A 645 16.38 -36.50 -17.21
CA GLU A 645 16.43 -37.93 -16.81
C GLU A 645 16.83 -38.06 -15.33
N ASN A 646 17.77 -37.25 -14.85
CA ASN A 646 18.21 -37.25 -13.45
C ASN A 646 17.08 -36.80 -12.50
N VAL A 647 16.25 -35.82 -12.89
CA VAL A 647 15.07 -35.42 -12.10
C VAL A 647 14.08 -36.57 -11.99
N PHE A 648 13.77 -37.28 -13.12
CA PHE A 648 12.89 -38.44 -13.08
C PHE A 648 13.46 -39.54 -12.22
N ALA A 649 14.74 -39.89 -12.43
CA ALA A 649 15.41 -40.95 -11.65
C ALA A 649 15.44 -40.64 -10.14
N ARG A 650 15.67 -39.38 -9.77
CA ARG A 650 15.65 -38.91 -8.37
C ARG A 650 14.29 -39.14 -7.71
N LEU A 651 13.23 -39.05 -8.49
CA LEU A 651 11.86 -39.26 -8.05
C LEU A 651 11.41 -40.71 -8.20
N GLY A 652 12.31 -41.63 -8.65
CA GLY A 652 12.07 -43.04 -8.81
C GLY A 652 11.33 -43.44 -10.09
N LEU A 653 11.36 -42.57 -11.11
CA LEU A 653 10.83 -42.86 -12.45
C LEU A 653 11.98 -43.12 -13.42
N HIS A 654 11.87 -44.15 -14.20
CA HIS A 654 12.87 -44.50 -15.23
C HIS A 654 12.31 -44.22 -16.62
N MET A 655 13.13 -43.66 -17.53
CA MET A 655 12.70 -43.25 -18.86
C MET A 655 12.12 -44.40 -19.68
N HIS A 656 12.58 -45.62 -19.50
CA HIS A 656 12.04 -46.81 -20.19
C HIS A 656 10.61 -47.20 -19.75
N ASP A 657 10.13 -46.67 -18.60
CA ASP A 657 8.74 -46.82 -18.13
C ASP A 657 7.80 -45.74 -18.66
N LEU A 658 8.36 -44.72 -19.25
CA LEU A 658 7.65 -43.56 -19.78
C LEU A 658 7.56 -43.61 -21.32
N VAL A 659 6.69 -42.82 -21.88
CA VAL A 659 6.56 -42.67 -23.34
C VAL A 659 7.20 -41.35 -23.72
N VAL A 660 8.27 -41.43 -24.53
CA VAL A 660 8.94 -40.25 -25.08
C VAL A 660 8.48 -40.11 -26.53
N GLY A 661 8.03 -38.92 -26.89
CA GLY A 661 7.57 -38.60 -28.24
C GLY A 661 8.15 -37.31 -28.75
N ASN A 662 8.22 -37.16 -30.06
CA ASN A 662 8.60 -35.91 -30.67
C ASN A 662 7.54 -34.83 -30.37
N LEU A 663 7.97 -33.64 -30.06
CA LEU A 663 7.14 -32.46 -29.83
C LEU A 663 7.40 -31.47 -30.96
N THR A 664 6.33 -31.14 -31.68
CA THR A 664 6.35 -30.05 -32.67
C THR A 664 5.41 -28.98 -32.21
N ASP A 665 5.95 -27.85 -31.81
CA ASP A 665 5.20 -26.68 -31.39
C ASP A 665 5.96 -25.39 -31.76
N ASP A 666 5.42 -24.24 -31.35
CA ASP A 666 6.00 -22.92 -31.62
C ASP A 666 7.04 -22.48 -30.59
N ILE A 667 7.25 -23.26 -29.54
CA ILE A 667 8.25 -23.00 -28.48
C ILE A 667 9.60 -23.63 -28.83
N TYR A 668 9.60 -24.88 -29.29
CA TYR A 668 10.83 -25.64 -29.55
C TYR A 668 11.13 -25.79 -31.03
N ALA A 669 12.36 -25.48 -31.43
CA ALA A 669 12.88 -25.81 -32.77
C ALA A 669 13.03 -27.32 -32.95
N ALA A 670 13.36 -28.02 -31.87
CA ALA A 670 13.33 -29.46 -31.74
C ALA A 670 13.02 -29.78 -30.29
N GLY A 671 11.99 -30.55 -30.04
CA GLY A 671 11.52 -30.85 -28.69
C GLY A 671 11.07 -32.31 -28.53
N LEU A 672 11.07 -32.72 -27.27
CA LEU A 672 10.54 -34.00 -26.84
C LEU A 672 9.50 -33.80 -25.73
N SER A 673 8.49 -34.68 -25.72
CA SER A 673 7.52 -34.78 -24.63
C SER A 673 7.69 -36.10 -23.90
N VAL A 674 7.60 -36.06 -22.57
CA VAL A 674 7.63 -37.21 -21.70
C VAL A 674 6.25 -37.40 -21.08
N GLN A 675 5.69 -38.60 -21.24
CA GLN A 675 4.32 -38.90 -20.79
C GLN A 675 4.30 -40.27 -20.06
N THR A 676 3.31 -40.41 -19.19
CA THR A 676 2.99 -41.74 -18.65
C THR A 676 2.43 -42.64 -19.74
N ARG A 677 2.44 -43.95 -19.56
CA ARG A 677 1.76 -44.90 -20.48
C ARG A 677 0.27 -44.63 -20.63
N GLY A 678 -0.35 -43.94 -19.69
CA GLY A 678 -1.75 -43.45 -19.73
C GLY A 678 -1.95 -42.11 -20.47
N GLY A 679 -0.91 -41.57 -21.14
CA GLY A 679 -0.97 -40.37 -21.95
C GLY A 679 -0.93 -39.07 -21.17
N LYS A 680 -0.64 -39.05 -19.85
CA LYS A 680 -0.47 -37.83 -19.06
C LYS A 680 0.94 -37.26 -19.29
N ARG A 681 1.00 -36.02 -19.77
CA ARG A 681 2.25 -35.29 -20.01
C ARG A 681 2.88 -34.91 -18.66
N LEU A 682 4.12 -35.32 -18.46
CA LEU A 682 4.90 -35.07 -17.25
C LEU A 682 5.91 -33.91 -17.47
N ALA A 683 6.55 -33.94 -18.65
CA ALA A 683 7.51 -32.88 -19.01
C ALA A 683 7.57 -32.68 -20.54
N THR A 684 8.08 -31.50 -20.92
CA THR A 684 8.54 -31.18 -22.25
C THR A 684 9.94 -30.59 -22.15
N PHE A 685 10.81 -30.85 -23.15
CA PHE A 685 12.11 -30.21 -23.18
C PHE A 685 12.65 -30.16 -24.61
N GLY A 686 13.53 -29.20 -24.88
CA GLY A 686 14.10 -29.05 -26.21
C GLY A 686 14.91 -27.76 -26.38
N ILE A 687 15.15 -27.43 -27.63
CA ILE A 687 15.86 -26.23 -28.07
C ILE A 687 14.82 -25.13 -28.32
N VAL A 688 14.91 -24.01 -27.63
CA VAL A 688 14.00 -22.86 -27.81
C VAL A 688 14.18 -22.27 -29.22
N THR A 689 13.06 -21.89 -29.86
CA THR A 689 13.09 -21.33 -31.22
C THR A 689 13.87 -20.02 -31.29
N LYS A 690 14.63 -19.81 -32.34
CA LYS A 690 15.38 -18.56 -32.59
C LYS A 690 14.48 -17.32 -32.64
N LYS A 691 13.20 -17.48 -33.04
CA LYS A 691 12.22 -16.41 -33.07
C LYS A 691 11.96 -15.86 -31.65
N LEU A 692 11.79 -16.75 -30.68
CA LEU A 692 11.59 -16.38 -29.29
C LEU A 692 12.87 -15.78 -28.70
N LEU A 693 14.03 -16.39 -28.89
CA LEU A 693 15.30 -15.89 -28.38
C LEU A 693 15.58 -14.46 -28.84
N LYS A 694 15.32 -14.18 -30.14
CA LYS A 694 15.48 -12.84 -30.71
C LYS A 694 14.55 -11.80 -30.08
N ALA A 695 13.34 -12.19 -29.65
CA ALA A 695 12.41 -11.30 -28.97
C ALA A 695 12.91 -10.85 -27.56
N PHE A 696 13.87 -11.59 -26.99
CA PHE A 696 14.49 -11.32 -25.70
C PHE A 696 15.96 -10.87 -25.83
N ASP A 697 16.45 -10.54 -27.04
CA ASP A 697 17.84 -10.16 -27.32
C ASP A 697 18.86 -11.21 -26.82
N ILE A 698 18.56 -12.50 -27.05
CA ILE A 698 19.40 -13.63 -26.67
C ILE A 698 20.03 -14.23 -27.93
N ASP A 699 21.36 -14.16 -28.02
CA ASP A 699 22.13 -14.69 -29.16
C ASP A 699 22.47 -16.19 -29.02
N ASN A 700 22.70 -16.65 -27.79
CA ASN A 700 23.04 -18.05 -27.51
C ASN A 700 21.82 -18.94 -27.64
N GLU A 701 22.03 -20.21 -28.00
CA GLU A 701 20.98 -21.22 -27.90
C GLU A 701 20.59 -21.41 -26.43
N VAL A 702 19.29 -21.52 -26.20
CA VAL A 702 18.70 -21.84 -24.89
C VAL A 702 18.01 -23.18 -24.97
N TYR A 703 18.33 -24.03 -24.05
CA TYR A 703 17.69 -25.32 -23.84
C TYR A 703 16.76 -25.20 -22.64
N TYR A 704 15.48 -25.52 -22.86
CA TYR A 704 14.43 -25.36 -21.85
C TYR A 704 13.73 -26.67 -21.58
N ALA A 705 13.46 -26.96 -20.31
CA ALA A 705 12.57 -28.03 -19.89
C ALA A 705 11.48 -27.49 -18.97
N ASP A 706 10.27 -28.03 -19.15
CA ASP A 706 9.09 -27.71 -18.35
C ASP A 706 8.49 -29.01 -17.79
N PHE A 707 8.37 -29.11 -16.47
CA PHE A 707 7.74 -30.24 -15.80
C PHE A 707 6.43 -29.78 -15.18
N ASN A 708 5.35 -30.49 -15.47
CA ASN A 708 4.12 -30.35 -14.72
C ASN A 708 4.28 -31.06 -13.37
N TRP A 709 4.61 -30.31 -12.33
CA TRP A 709 4.95 -30.84 -11.01
C TRP A 709 3.79 -31.60 -10.39
N LYS A 710 2.57 -31.09 -10.56
CA LYS A 710 1.35 -31.73 -10.05
C LYS A 710 1.10 -33.13 -10.66
N GLU A 711 1.25 -33.26 -11.98
CA GLU A 711 1.10 -34.54 -12.66
C GLU A 711 2.27 -35.48 -12.33
N LEU A 712 3.46 -34.93 -12.15
CA LEU A 712 4.63 -35.67 -11.72
C LEU A 712 4.45 -36.28 -10.32
N LEU A 713 3.98 -35.49 -9.35
CA LEU A 713 3.66 -35.97 -8.00
C LEU A 713 2.59 -37.06 -8.01
N LYS A 714 1.59 -36.96 -8.90
CA LYS A 714 0.59 -38.03 -9.08
C LYS A 714 1.22 -39.30 -9.64
N ALA A 715 2.12 -39.19 -10.61
CA ALA A 715 2.79 -40.32 -11.22
C ALA A 715 3.65 -41.13 -10.23
N ILE A 716 4.29 -40.42 -9.27
CA ILE A 716 5.15 -41.04 -8.25
C ILE A 716 4.41 -41.47 -6.99
N ARG A 717 3.09 -41.28 -6.90
CA ARG A 717 2.31 -41.58 -5.67
C ARG A 717 2.50 -42.99 -5.14
N ASN A 718 2.66 -43.98 -6.02
CA ASN A 718 2.82 -45.37 -5.70
C ASN A 718 4.26 -45.89 -5.84
N VAL A 719 5.20 -45.03 -6.19
CA VAL A 719 6.62 -45.38 -6.32
C VAL A 719 7.20 -45.63 -4.93
N LYS A 720 7.78 -46.77 -4.73
CA LYS A 720 8.50 -47.12 -3.50
C LYS A 720 9.98 -47.16 -3.81
N VAL A 721 10.75 -46.36 -3.15
CA VAL A 721 12.21 -46.45 -3.18
C VAL A 721 12.60 -47.60 -2.28
N SER A 722 13.26 -48.61 -2.86
CA SER A 722 13.80 -49.76 -2.13
C SER A 722 15.29 -49.86 -2.31
N TYR A 723 15.97 -50.27 -1.26
CA TYR A 723 17.40 -50.58 -1.31
C TYR A 723 17.57 -51.97 -1.86
N THR A 724 18.52 -52.14 -2.80
CA THR A 724 19.02 -53.44 -3.26
C THR A 724 20.54 -53.44 -3.14
N GLU A 725 21.10 -54.58 -2.68
CA GLU A 725 22.54 -54.76 -2.63
C GLU A 725 23.15 -54.66 -4.03
N ILE A 726 24.34 -54.08 -4.13
CA ILE A 726 25.10 -54.08 -5.38
C ILE A 726 25.50 -55.52 -5.68
N SER A 727 25.25 -55.95 -6.93
CA SER A 727 25.59 -57.34 -7.36
C SER A 727 27.08 -57.62 -7.16
N LYS A 728 27.37 -58.77 -6.58
CA LYS A 728 28.74 -59.28 -6.42
C LYS A 728 29.27 -59.92 -7.69
N PHE A 729 28.43 -60.14 -8.69
CA PHE A 729 28.78 -60.75 -9.94
C PHE A 729 29.10 -59.71 -11.01
N PRO A 730 30.18 -59.96 -11.83
CA PRO A 730 30.59 -58.99 -12.82
C PRO A 730 29.58 -58.83 -13.95
N ALA A 731 29.38 -57.60 -14.38
CA ALA A 731 28.65 -57.30 -15.61
C ALA A 731 29.50 -57.55 -16.85
N VAL A 732 28.85 -57.91 -17.91
CA VAL A 732 29.49 -58.20 -19.20
C VAL A 732 28.97 -57.21 -20.25
N LYS A 733 29.91 -56.47 -20.87
CA LYS A 733 29.61 -55.52 -21.95
C LYS A 733 29.81 -56.22 -23.30
N ARG A 734 28.88 -56.03 -24.24
CA ARG A 734 28.94 -56.50 -25.62
C ARG A 734 28.53 -55.37 -26.55
N ASP A 735 29.34 -55.20 -27.59
CA ASP A 735 29.15 -54.11 -28.56
C ASP A 735 28.68 -54.67 -29.89
N LEU A 736 27.78 -53.96 -30.55
CA LEU A 736 27.31 -54.27 -31.90
C LEU A 736 27.43 -52.98 -32.75
N ALA A 737 28.04 -53.13 -33.95
CA ALA A 737 27.96 -52.08 -34.96
C ALA A 737 26.80 -52.39 -35.90
N LEU A 738 25.76 -51.60 -35.85
CA LEU A 738 24.50 -51.79 -36.57
C LEU A 738 24.42 -50.82 -37.76
N LEU A 739 24.35 -51.34 -38.96
CA LEU A 739 24.02 -50.56 -40.15
C LEU A 739 22.49 -50.46 -40.28
N LEU A 740 22.01 -49.29 -40.27
CA LEU A 740 20.59 -48.96 -40.15
C LEU A 740 20.11 -47.94 -41.19
N ASP A 741 18.84 -47.89 -41.48
CA ASP A 741 18.24 -46.76 -42.19
C ASP A 741 18.33 -45.52 -41.36
N LYS A 742 18.58 -44.37 -41.99
CA LYS A 742 18.71 -43.09 -41.30
C LYS A 742 17.47 -42.72 -40.46
N LYS A 743 16.32 -43.20 -40.83
CA LYS A 743 15.05 -42.93 -40.13
C LYS A 743 14.92 -43.68 -38.78
N VAL A 744 15.67 -44.78 -38.60
CA VAL A 744 15.60 -45.60 -37.38
C VAL A 744 16.15 -44.78 -36.22
N GLN A 745 15.36 -44.63 -35.16
CA GLN A 745 15.77 -43.94 -33.94
C GLN A 745 16.43 -44.89 -32.95
N PHE A 746 17.37 -44.41 -32.13
CA PHE A 746 18.02 -45.20 -31.11
C PHE A 746 17.01 -45.79 -30.11
N ALA A 747 15.94 -45.02 -29.75
CA ALA A 747 14.87 -45.50 -28.89
C ALA A 747 14.16 -46.77 -29.37
N GLU A 748 14.11 -47.00 -30.71
CA GLU A 748 13.55 -48.22 -31.26
C GLU A 748 14.44 -49.43 -30.99
N ILE A 749 15.79 -49.23 -31.05
CA ILE A 749 16.77 -50.24 -30.72
C ILE A 749 16.67 -50.57 -29.21
N GLU A 750 16.68 -49.56 -28.39
CA GLU A 750 16.58 -49.68 -26.94
C GLU A 750 15.30 -50.44 -26.54
N LYS A 751 14.16 -50.07 -27.11
CA LYS A 751 12.88 -50.73 -26.87
C LYS A 751 12.92 -52.21 -27.25
N ILE A 752 13.44 -52.54 -28.43
CA ILE A 752 13.57 -53.92 -28.90
C ILE A 752 14.50 -54.70 -27.99
N ALA A 753 15.58 -54.12 -27.55
CA ALA A 753 16.55 -54.73 -26.68
C ALA A 753 15.94 -55.11 -25.31
N TYR A 754 15.26 -54.18 -24.64
CA TYR A 754 14.59 -54.45 -23.37
C TYR A 754 13.37 -55.40 -23.51
N GLU A 755 12.67 -55.39 -24.65
CA GLU A 755 11.63 -56.36 -24.95
C GLU A 755 12.20 -57.77 -25.13
N THR A 756 13.42 -57.86 -25.70
CA THR A 756 14.10 -59.11 -25.98
C THR A 756 14.68 -59.77 -24.75
N GLU A 757 15.33 -59.00 -23.90
CA GLU A 757 15.93 -59.44 -22.65
C GLU A 757 15.53 -58.51 -21.49
N LYS A 758 14.61 -58.98 -20.64
CA LYS A 758 14.00 -58.18 -19.58
C LYS A 758 14.72 -58.24 -18.22
N LYS A 759 15.52 -59.29 -18.02
CA LYS A 759 16.10 -59.59 -16.71
C LYS A 759 17.60 -59.28 -16.64
N LEU A 760 18.33 -59.76 -17.64
CA LEU A 760 19.80 -59.66 -17.63
C LEU A 760 20.36 -58.43 -18.32
N LEU A 761 19.61 -57.79 -19.20
CA LEU A 761 20.00 -56.54 -19.83
C LEU A 761 19.77 -55.39 -18.85
N LYS A 762 20.86 -54.75 -18.46
CA LYS A 762 20.85 -53.63 -17.49
C LYS A 762 20.89 -52.29 -18.18
N GLU A 763 21.65 -52.19 -19.28
CA GLU A 763 21.82 -50.93 -19.97
C GLU A 763 22.02 -51.13 -21.48
N VAL A 764 21.50 -50.19 -22.28
CA VAL A 764 21.77 -50.07 -23.71
C VAL A 764 22.30 -48.67 -23.94
N SER A 765 23.52 -48.55 -24.46
CA SER A 765 24.15 -47.26 -24.70
C SER A 765 24.65 -47.11 -26.14
N LEU A 766 24.48 -45.91 -26.71
CA LEU A 766 24.99 -45.54 -28.02
C LEU A 766 26.30 -44.79 -27.81
N PHE A 767 27.44 -45.35 -28.28
CA PHE A 767 28.74 -44.76 -28.06
C PHE A 767 29.38 -44.18 -29.31
N ASP A 768 28.90 -44.55 -30.51
CA ASP A 768 29.36 -43.91 -31.76
C ASP A 768 28.24 -43.89 -32.81
N VAL A 769 28.22 -42.80 -33.58
CA VAL A 769 27.31 -42.60 -34.72
C VAL A 769 28.11 -42.19 -35.92
N TYR A 770 28.13 -43.03 -36.93
CA TYR A 770 28.82 -42.74 -38.16
C TYR A 770 27.87 -42.54 -39.34
N GLU A 771 27.95 -41.37 -39.96
CA GLU A 771 27.25 -41.02 -41.19
C GLU A 771 28.29 -40.47 -42.20
N GLY A 772 28.86 -41.34 -43.00
CA GLY A 772 29.95 -40.90 -43.88
C GLY A 772 29.92 -41.55 -45.27
N LYS A 773 30.85 -41.11 -46.12
CA LYS A 773 30.92 -41.52 -47.53
C LYS A 773 31.13 -43.02 -47.78
N ASN A 774 31.51 -43.77 -46.76
CA ASN A 774 31.73 -45.21 -46.82
C ASN A 774 30.49 -46.06 -46.53
N LEU A 775 29.33 -45.44 -46.45
CA LEU A 775 28.03 -46.12 -46.22
C LEU A 775 27.12 -45.93 -47.45
N GLU A 776 26.23 -46.92 -47.65
CA GLU A 776 25.18 -46.81 -48.67
C GLU A 776 24.34 -45.56 -48.43
N ALA A 777 23.89 -44.92 -49.53
CA ALA A 777 23.05 -43.74 -49.44
C ALA A 777 21.76 -44.04 -48.62
N GLY A 778 21.42 -43.15 -47.61
CA GLY A 778 20.27 -43.36 -46.75
C GLY A 778 20.52 -44.26 -45.52
N LYS A 779 21.76 -44.70 -45.29
CA LYS A 779 22.18 -45.52 -44.16
C LYS A 779 23.04 -44.74 -43.17
N LYS A 780 23.01 -45.18 -41.91
CA LYS A 780 23.89 -44.76 -40.81
C LYS A 780 24.37 -45.98 -40.03
N SER A 781 25.48 -45.86 -39.35
CA SER A 781 26.00 -46.89 -38.46
C SER A 781 25.89 -46.43 -37.01
N TYR A 782 25.28 -47.23 -36.18
CA TYR A 782 25.26 -47.07 -34.74
C TYR A 782 26.15 -48.10 -34.08
N ALA A 783 27.07 -47.66 -33.23
CA ALA A 783 27.83 -48.54 -32.34
C ALA A 783 27.12 -48.57 -30.98
N VAL A 784 26.47 -49.67 -30.68
CA VAL A 784 25.59 -49.87 -29.54
C VAL A 784 26.21 -50.86 -28.57
N SER A 785 26.22 -50.53 -27.30
CA SER A 785 26.73 -51.35 -26.21
C SER A 785 25.57 -51.88 -25.38
N PHE A 786 25.64 -53.15 -25.06
CA PHE A 786 24.67 -53.88 -24.21
C PHE A 786 25.38 -54.34 -22.95
N LEU A 787 24.94 -53.89 -21.79
CA LEU A 787 25.44 -54.30 -20.49
C LEU A 787 24.55 -55.39 -19.92
N LEU A 788 25.10 -56.58 -19.75
CA LEU A 788 24.42 -57.76 -19.24
C LEU A 788 24.91 -58.12 -17.85
N GLN A 789 24.03 -58.36 -16.90
CA GLN A 789 24.38 -58.78 -15.55
C GLN A 789 23.28 -59.60 -14.93
N ASP A 790 23.68 -60.74 -14.28
CA ASP A 790 22.80 -61.46 -13.38
C ASP A 790 23.13 -61.07 -11.92
N GLU A 791 22.12 -60.86 -11.14
CA GLU A 791 22.28 -60.46 -9.71
C GLU A 791 22.67 -61.67 -8.83
N ASN A 792 22.43 -62.88 -9.31
CA ASN A 792 22.55 -64.11 -8.54
C ASN A 792 23.68 -65.03 -8.99
N ALA A 793 24.26 -64.81 -10.20
CA ALA A 793 25.29 -65.69 -10.75
C ALA A 793 26.17 -64.95 -11.79
N THR A 794 27.39 -65.48 -11.99
CA THR A 794 28.24 -65.01 -13.09
C THR A 794 27.72 -65.57 -14.41
N LEU A 795 27.51 -64.69 -15.41
CA LEU A 795 27.08 -65.10 -16.75
C LEU A 795 28.15 -65.85 -17.44
N ASN A 796 27.79 -66.98 -18.07
CA ASN A 796 28.70 -67.74 -18.90
C ASN A 796 28.57 -67.35 -20.39
N ASP A 797 29.62 -67.69 -21.18
CA ASP A 797 29.66 -67.28 -22.60
C ASP A 797 28.47 -67.82 -23.41
N LYS A 798 28.01 -69.07 -23.14
CA LYS A 798 26.86 -69.64 -23.83
C LYS A 798 25.56 -68.92 -23.58
N GLN A 799 25.36 -68.35 -22.37
CA GLN A 799 24.22 -67.53 -22.05
C GLN A 799 24.31 -66.18 -22.76
N ILE A 800 25.48 -65.56 -22.72
CA ILE A 800 25.75 -64.26 -23.36
C ILE A 800 25.51 -64.36 -24.86
N ASP A 801 26.13 -65.42 -25.52
CA ASP A 801 25.98 -65.59 -26.97
C ASP A 801 24.53 -65.84 -27.40
N LYS A 802 23.79 -66.55 -26.58
CA LYS A 802 22.37 -66.83 -26.81
C LYS A 802 21.53 -65.52 -26.74
N ILE A 803 21.83 -64.65 -25.78
CA ILE A 803 21.16 -63.38 -25.65
C ILE A 803 21.52 -62.45 -26.81
N MET A 804 22.82 -62.38 -27.13
CA MET A 804 23.31 -61.54 -28.23
C MET A 804 22.75 -61.98 -29.58
N SER A 805 22.73 -63.31 -29.85
CA SER A 805 22.13 -63.82 -31.07
C SER A 805 20.63 -63.52 -31.19
N LYS A 806 19.91 -63.59 -30.08
CA LYS A 806 18.49 -63.22 -30.05
C LYS A 806 18.28 -61.71 -30.25
N LEU A 807 19.14 -60.84 -29.68
CA LEU A 807 19.12 -59.40 -29.87
C LEU A 807 19.37 -59.04 -31.33
N VAL A 808 20.43 -59.59 -31.93
CA VAL A 808 20.76 -59.38 -33.34
C VAL A 808 19.61 -59.74 -34.24
N LYS A 809 19.07 -61.00 -34.06
CA LYS A 809 17.92 -61.45 -34.87
C LYS A 809 16.72 -60.54 -34.76
N ASN A 810 16.36 -60.10 -33.56
CA ASN A 810 15.21 -59.22 -33.38
C ASN A 810 15.45 -57.82 -33.98
N LEU A 811 16.67 -57.28 -33.94
CA LEU A 811 17.03 -56.03 -34.56
C LEU A 811 17.03 -56.14 -36.09
N GLU A 812 17.50 -57.25 -36.64
CA GLU A 812 17.41 -57.56 -38.06
C GLU A 812 15.96 -57.68 -38.53
N ASP A 813 15.14 -58.46 -37.81
CA ASP A 813 13.76 -58.73 -38.20
C ASP A 813 12.87 -57.48 -38.12
N LYS A 814 13.06 -56.67 -37.12
CA LYS A 814 12.19 -55.49 -36.85
C LYS A 814 12.69 -54.19 -37.49
N LEU A 815 13.99 -54.01 -37.62
CA LEU A 815 14.59 -52.73 -38.10
C LEU A 815 15.38 -52.89 -39.40
N ASN A 816 15.46 -54.09 -39.99
CA ASN A 816 16.34 -54.40 -41.11
C ASN A 816 17.81 -53.98 -40.83
N ALA A 817 18.21 -54.10 -39.57
CA ALA A 817 19.59 -53.83 -39.16
C ALA A 817 20.54 -54.88 -39.75
N LYS A 818 21.73 -54.46 -40.15
CA LYS A 818 22.79 -55.37 -40.57
C LYS A 818 23.99 -55.18 -39.67
N LEU A 819 24.64 -56.25 -39.26
CA LEU A 819 25.92 -56.12 -38.56
C LEU A 819 26.99 -55.65 -39.54
N ARG A 820 27.80 -54.68 -39.07
CA ARG A 820 28.93 -54.11 -39.81
C ARG A 820 30.25 -54.74 -39.39
#